data_162ef900ff374197cc4434ae8d9b7ec2
#
_entry.id   162ef900ff374197cc4434ae8d9b7ec2
#
_cell.length_a   1.000
_cell.length_b   1.000
_cell.length_c   1.000
_cell.angle_alpha   90.00
_cell.angle_beta   90.00
_cell.angle_gamma   90.00
#
_symmetry.space_group_name_H-M   'P 1'
#
loop_
_entity.id
_entity.type
_entity.pdbx_description
1 polymer ?
#
loop_
_entity_poly.entity_id
_entity_poly.type
_entity_poly.pdbx_seq_one_letter_code
_entity_poly.pdbx_strand_id
1 'polypeptide(L)'
;MPEKRKKKTVDLFEKEPAPITDEGIVETLRKNYMPYAMSVIISRAIPEIDGFKPSHRKLLYTMYTMGLIRGNRVKSSNIVGATMKLNPHGDAAIYETMVRLTRGNEALLHPFIDSKGTFGKQYSDMAYAAPRYTEAKLDTFCNEIFDGIDRDAVDFQDNYDGSLKEPVLLPTSFPNILISPNTGIAVGMASNICSFNLAEICDAVCETIENGTCDYLETVKAPDFSTGGLLLYNRAQMEEIYKTGKGSFKVRARYSYNKKDNCIEVTEIPYTAKVEAIIDKIAALVKEKKIIEISDVRDETGLDGLKIAIDLKRGADPEKLMKKLYRLTPLEDSFACNFNVLIGGSPKTLGVGDIIEEWIAWRRECVKRELFFNLSKMRDRLHLLCGLEKILLDIDKAIKIIRETEKDDQVLPNLMKGFSIDEIQADYIANIKLRNLNKEYILKQIDEKTDLEKKIAETENILKSEKKVGKLIADKLRDIKKKYAKPRKTEILYEYEEHAEPIKQIEAYPVEVILTAEGYFKKILPPKTANAKIEEHNLKEGDKIISSWNVQNDYDLLFFSDMGNVYKAKIDDFDAVKPSALGDYIPVRLDFAENEKTVTMIATKDYKGEAVIFFASGKAVALPLNVYETKTNRKKLTGGYNTDSPAVGIFYLPEHTGRGFHTEYLLHSSQGRAVILNSSQLTRKVTRSSTGATVFTLKKGQVIDSVREFHDDGSEAMKVYAKYRKPKLPSAGTVFNNDEQAKLF
;
A
#
# COMPACT_ATOMS: atom_id res chain seq x y z
N MET A 1 -49.55 -54.08 27.70
CA MET A 1 -49.64 -52.67 27.48
C MET A 1 -48.27 -52.04 27.81
N PRO A 2 -47.51 -51.49 26.91
CA PRO A 2 -46.22 -50.84 27.22
C PRO A 2 -46.44 -49.39 27.59
N GLU A 3 -45.78 -48.97 28.67
CA GLU A 3 -45.78 -47.63 29.21
C GLU A 3 -45.20 -46.62 28.19
N LYS A 4 -45.92 -45.49 27.98
CA LYS A 4 -45.49 -44.35 27.20
C LYS A 4 -44.41 -43.56 27.95
N ARG A 5 -43.15 -43.67 27.51
CA ARG A 5 -42.08 -42.75 27.90
C ARG A 5 -42.44 -41.30 27.43
N LYS A 6 -42.71 -40.41 28.37
CA LYS A 6 -42.81 -38.97 28.13
C LYS A 6 -41.44 -38.44 27.71
N LYS A 7 -41.32 -37.97 26.48
CA LYS A 7 -40.19 -37.13 26.05
C LYS A 7 -40.22 -35.84 26.84
N LYS A 8 -39.23 -35.58 27.70
CA LYS A 8 -38.94 -34.27 28.23
C LYS A 8 -38.44 -33.42 27.07
N THR A 9 -39.23 -32.45 26.62
CA THR A 9 -38.79 -31.32 25.81
C THR A 9 -37.88 -30.47 26.70
N VAL A 10 -36.60 -30.51 26.43
CA VAL A 10 -35.65 -29.57 27.05
C VAL A 10 -35.88 -28.22 26.35
N ASP A 11 -36.40 -27.25 27.11
CA ASP A 11 -36.59 -25.90 26.66
C ASP A 11 -35.20 -25.25 26.51
N LEU A 12 -34.76 -25.12 25.29
CA LEU A 12 -33.42 -24.59 24.92
C LEU A 12 -33.30 -23.06 25.09
N PHE A 13 -34.34 -22.40 25.59
CA PHE A 13 -34.43 -20.91 25.63
C PHE A 13 -34.46 -20.26 27.04
N GLU A 14 -34.42 -21.01 28.12
CA GLU A 14 -34.20 -20.47 29.46
C GLU A 14 -32.69 -20.51 29.80
N LYS A 15 -31.88 -19.71 29.08
CA LYS A 15 -30.63 -19.24 29.64
C LYS A 15 -30.90 -17.91 30.32
N GLU A 16 -30.64 -17.83 31.63
CA GLU A 16 -30.57 -16.52 32.31
C GLU A 16 -29.71 -15.55 31.48
N PRO A 17 -30.16 -14.34 31.24
CA PRO A 17 -29.38 -13.35 30.51
C PRO A 17 -28.03 -13.19 31.22
N ALA A 18 -26.97 -13.33 30.47
CA ALA A 18 -25.60 -13.14 30.99
C ALA A 18 -25.51 -11.76 31.66
N PRO A 19 -24.87 -11.65 32.82
CA PRO A 19 -24.76 -10.37 33.53
C PRO A 19 -24.12 -9.32 32.61
N ILE A 20 -24.78 -8.16 32.52
CA ILE A 20 -24.25 -7.01 31.81
C ILE A 20 -23.06 -6.50 32.63
N THR A 21 -21.88 -6.56 32.05
CA THR A 21 -20.65 -6.00 32.64
C THR A 21 -20.28 -4.71 31.94
N ASP A 22 -20.00 -3.66 32.69
CA ASP A 22 -19.46 -2.42 32.16
C ASP A 22 -17.96 -2.62 31.84
N GLU A 23 -17.59 -2.49 30.58
CA GLU A 23 -16.21 -2.58 30.12
C GLU A 23 -15.80 -1.26 29.45
N GLY A 24 -14.64 -0.73 29.82
CA GLY A 24 -14.12 0.50 29.23
C GLY A 24 -13.82 0.32 27.74
N ILE A 25 -14.17 1.31 26.89
CA ILE A 25 -13.98 1.24 25.44
C ILE A 25 -12.54 0.94 25.01
N VAL A 26 -11.54 1.40 25.77
CA VAL A 26 -10.12 1.13 25.51
C VAL A 26 -9.81 -0.35 25.70
N GLU A 27 -10.40 -0.97 26.70
CA GLU A 27 -10.20 -2.40 27.00
C GLU A 27 -10.91 -3.28 25.98
N THR A 28 -12.14 -2.92 25.63
CA THR A 28 -12.89 -3.55 24.53
C THR A 28 -12.14 -3.49 23.19
N LEU A 29 -11.56 -2.32 22.87
CA LEU A 29 -10.74 -2.16 21.68
C LEU A 29 -9.47 -3.04 21.71
N ARG A 30 -8.79 -3.13 22.84
CA ARG A 30 -7.61 -4.03 22.97
C ARG A 30 -7.99 -5.48 22.80
N LYS A 31 -9.08 -5.93 23.40
CA LYS A 31 -9.50 -7.33 23.35
C LYS A 31 -10.02 -7.76 21.99
N ASN A 32 -10.76 -6.90 21.31
CA ASN A 32 -11.48 -7.29 20.10
C ASN A 32 -10.85 -6.73 18.80
N TYR A 33 -10.44 -5.46 18.77
CA TYR A 33 -9.93 -4.82 17.57
C TYR A 33 -8.48 -5.20 17.25
N MET A 34 -7.62 -5.29 18.28
CA MET A 34 -6.21 -5.65 18.05
C MET A 34 -6.05 -7.07 17.49
N PRO A 35 -6.70 -8.13 18.02
CA PRO A 35 -6.67 -9.45 17.41
C PRO A 35 -7.22 -9.47 15.98
N TYR A 36 -8.30 -8.72 15.71
CA TYR A 36 -8.82 -8.56 14.35
C TYR A 36 -7.80 -7.90 13.41
N ALA A 37 -7.20 -6.79 13.83
CA ALA A 37 -6.19 -6.08 13.04
C ALA A 37 -4.98 -6.98 12.74
N MET A 38 -4.47 -7.70 13.74
CA MET A 38 -3.37 -8.66 13.60
C MET A 38 -3.75 -9.81 12.65
N SER A 39 -4.96 -10.35 12.75
CA SER A 39 -5.45 -11.40 11.85
C SER A 39 -5.50 -10.90 10.40
N VAL A 40 -5.99 -9.68 10.15
CA VAL A 40 -6.02 -9.10 8.80
C VAL A 40 -4.60 -8.88 8.24
N ILE A 41 -3.66 -8.45 9.08
CA ILE A 41 -2.26 -8.25 8.69
C ILE A 41 -1.62 -9.59 8.31
N ILE A 42 -1.63 -10.56 9.23
CA ILE A 42 -0.87 -11.81 9.10
C ILE A 42 -1.56 -12.80 8.15
N SER A 43 -2.89 -12.98 8.29
CA SER A 43 -3.58 -14.07 7.61
C SER A 43 -4.26 -13.64 6.30
N ARG A 44 -4.15 -12.39 5.87
CA ARG A 44 -4.88 -11.92 4.68
C ARG A 44 -4.11 -10.98 3.75
N ALA A 45 -3.54 -9.88 4.27
CA ALA A 45 -3.17 -8.73 3.43
C ALA A 45 -1.70 -8.67 3.07
N ILE A 46 -0.80 -8.96 4.01
CA ILE A 46 0.64 -8.79 3.84
C ILE A 46 1.27 -10.13 3.38
N PRO A 47 2.14 -10.11 2.35
CA PRO A 47 2.84 -11.32 1.91
C PRO A 47 3.95 -11.73 2.89
N GLU A 48 4.21 -13.03 3.00
CA GLU A 48 5.37 -13.61 3.67
C GLU A 48 6.59 -13.61 2.75
N ILE A 49 7.74 -14.03 3.27
CA ILE A 49 9.02 -14.06 2.55
C ILE A 49 8.99 -14.92 1.26
N ASP A 50 8.11 -15.91 1.18
CA ASP A 50 7.87 -16.70 -0.04
C ASP A 50 7.16 -15.91 -1.16
N GLY A 51 6.75 -14.66 -0.89
CA GLY A 51 6.09 -13.75 -1.83
C GLY A 51 4.60 -14.00 -2.02
N PHE A 52 4.00 -14.87 -1.23
CA PHE A 52 2.59 -15.21 -1.33
C PHE A 52 1.78 -14.76 -0.13
N LYS A 53 0.52 -14.42 -0.38
CA LYS A 53 -0.51 -14.31 0.66
C LYS A 53 -1.10 -15.70 0.94
N PRO A 54 -1.74 -15.90 2.10
CA PRO A 54 -2.37 -17.19 2.41
C PRO A 54 -3.34 -17.68 1.33
N SER A 55 -4.15 -16.79 0.74
CA SER A 55 -5.08 -17.15 -0.34
C SER A 55 -4.37 -17.67 -1.60
N HIS A 56 -3.23 -17.05 -1.99
CA HIS A 56 -2.41 -17.52 -3.10
C HIS A 56 -1.84 -18.90 -2.81
N ARG A 57 -1.27 -19.09 -1.61
CA ARG A 57 -0.64 -20.35 -1.18
C ARG A 57 -1.61 -21.50 -1.20
N LYS A 58 -2.80 -21.33 -0.59
CA LYS A 58 -3.86 -22.34 -0.53
C LYS A 58 -4.37 -22.73 -1.91
N LEU A 59 -4.58 -21.76 -2.79
CA LEU A 59 -5.00 -22.00 -4.18
C LEU A 59 -3.95 -22.80 -4.96
N LEU A 60 -2.69 -22.34 -4.97
CA LEU A 60 -1.62 -22.97 -5.72
C LEU A 60 -1.32 -24.38 -5.18
N TYR A 61 -1.33 -24.56 -3.85
CA TYR A 61 -1.15 -25.88 -3.22
C TYR A 61 -2.31 -26.83 -3.55
N THR A 62 -3.56 -26.37 -3.56
CA THR A 62 -4.71 -27.19 -4.02
C THR A 62 -4.49 -27.65 -5.46
N MET A 63 -4.07 -26.76 -6.35
CA MET A 63 -3.81 -27.13 -7.74
C MET A 63 -2.64 -28.13 -7.86
N TYR A 64 -1.62 -28.01 -7.00
CA TYR A 64 -0.51 -28.96 -6.92
C TYR A 64 -0.99 -30.35 -6.48
N THR A 65 -1.78 -30.45 -5.40
CA THR A 65 -2.31 -31.72 -4.89
C THR A 65 -3.31 -32.37 -5.86
N MET A 66 -3.98 -31.60 -6.70
CA MET A 66 -4.80 -32.10 -7.82
C MET A 66 -3.96 -32.63 -8.99
N GLY A 67 -2.62 -32.57 -8.94
CA GLY A 67 -1.72 -33.01 -10.00
C GLY A 67 -1.69 -32.13 -11.23
N LEU A 68 -2.16 -30.88 -11.13
CA LEU A 68 -2.33 -29.96 -12.27
C LEU A 68 -1.01 -29.37 -12.80
N ILE A 69 0.13 -29.72 -12.22
CA ILE A 69 1.44 -29.29 -12.75
C ILE A 69 1.84 -30.07 -14.03
N ARG A 70 1.43 -31.33 -14.15
CA ARG A 70 1.71 -32.21 -15.28
C ARG A 70 0.47 -32.64 -16.05
N GLY A 71 -0.72 -32.40 -15.48
CA GLY A 71 -2.00 -32.81 -16.03
C GLY A 71 -2.54 -31.89 -17.12
N ASN A 72 -3.74 -32.23 -17.59
CA ASN A 72 -4.52 -31.38 -18.48
C ASN A 72 -5.16 -30.24 -17.71
N ARG A 73 -5.57 -29.16 -18.41
CA ARG A 73 -6.39 -28.11 -17.82
C ARG A 73 -7.74 -28.67 -17.39
N VAL A 74 -8.22 -28.19 -16.25
CA VAL A 74 -9.55 -28.53 -15.72
C VAL A 74 -10.39 -27.26 -15.61
N LYS A 75 -11.70 -27.40 -15.48
CA LYS A 75 -12.59 -26.25 -15.26
C LYS A 75 -12.20 -25.50 -14.01
N SER A 76 -12.16 -24.17 -14.12
CA SER A 76 -11.82 -23.30 -12.99
C SER A 76 -12.74 -23.49 -11.81
N SER A 77 -14.03 -23.80 -12.03
CA SER A 77 -14.99 -24.13 -10.98
C SER A 77 -14.58 -25.33 -10.13
N ASN A 78 -13.93 -26.34 -10.72
CA ASN A 78 -13.46 -27.51 -9.97
C ASN A 78 -12.29 -27.14 -9.05
N ILE A 79 -11.38 -26.27 -9.53
CA ILE A 79 -10.25 -25.78 -8.74
C ILE A 79 -10.76 -24.94 -7.57
N VAL A 80 -11.69 -24.02 -7.83
CA VAL A 80 -12.31 -23.16 -6.82
C VAL A 80 -12.99 -24.01 -5.73
N GLY A 81 -13.83 -24.97 -6.14
CA GLY A 81 -14.50 -25.87 -5.20
C GLY A 81 -13.54 -26.71 -4.35
N ALA A 82 -12.44 -27.21 -4.96
CA ALA A 82 -11.41 -27.94 -4.22
C ALA A 82 -10.66 -27.04 -3.22
N THR A 83 -10.39 -25.78 -3.61
CA THR A 83 -9.67 -24.81 -2.76
C THR A 83 -10.46 -24.42 -1.52
N MET A 84 -11.79 -24.45 -1.55
CA MET A 84 -12.64 -24.16 -0.37
C MET A 84 -12.36 -25.08 0.83
N LYS A 85 -11.80 -26.26 0.61
CA LYS A 85 -11.38 -27.17 1.68
C LYS A 85 -10.20 -26.63 2.51
N LEU A 86 -9.37 -25.77 1.93
CA LEU A 86 -8.27 -25.10 2.62
C LEU A 86 -8.58 -23.63 2.93
N ASN A 87 -9.40 -22.99 2.09
CA ASN A 87 -9.74 -21.56 2.19
C ASN A 87 -11.25 -21.38 2.33
N PRO A 88 -11.80 -21.29 3.56
CA PRO A 88 -13.25 -21.24 3.83
C PRO A 88 -13.84 -19.85 3.55
N HIS A 89 -13.55 -19.29 2.39
CA HIS A 89 -14.09 -18.02 1.90
C HIS A 89 -14.98 -18.25 0.67
N GLY A 90 -15.72 -17.21 0.26
CA GLY A 90 -16.58 -17.27 -0.91
C GLY A 90 -15.84 -17.65 -2.19
N ASP A 91 -16.48 -18.46 -3.03
CA ASP A 91 -15.98 -18.92 -4.32
C ASP A 91 -15.52 -17.78 -5.25
N ALA A 92 -16.23 -16.66 -5.22
CA ALA A 92 -15.88 -15.46 -5.99
C ALA A 92 -14.48 -14.92 -5.61
N ALA A 93 -14.15 -14.84 -4.32
CA ALA A 93 -12.85 -14.35 -3.85
C ALA A 93 -11.70 -15.29 -4.25
N ILE A 94 -11.95 -16.62 -4.20
CA ILE A 94 -10.98 -17.63 -4.64
C ILE A 94 -10.75 -17.49 -6.15
N TYR A 95 -11.83 -17.34 -6.92
CA TYR A 95 -11.73 -17.20 -8.37
C TYR A 95 -11.04 -15.89 -8.78
N GLU A 96 -11.34 -14.79 -8.13
CA GLU A 96 -10.63 -13.51 -8.36
C GLU A 96 -9.13 -13.62 -8.07
N THR A 97 -8.76 -14.31 -6.99
CA THR A 97 -7.36 -14.61 -6.69
C THR A 97 -6.72 -15.44 -7.82
N MET A 98 -7.44 -16.45 -8.31
CA MET A 98 -6.98 -17.29 -9.43
C MET A 98 -6.79 -16.46 -10.71
N VAL A 99 -7.74 -15.59 -11.05
CA VAL A 99 -7.70 -14.72 -12.25
C VAL A 99 -6.39 -13.95 -12.29
N ARG A 100 -6.00 -13.30 -11.19
CA ARG A 100 -4.78 -12.48 -11.10
C ARG A 100 -3.48 -13.27 -11.30
N LEU A 101 -3.49 -14.57 -11.01
CA LEU A 101 -2.32 -15.45 -11.14
C LEU A 101 -2.23 -16.09 -12.54
N THR A 102 -3.22 -15.88 -13.41
CA THR A 102 -3.27 -16.50 -14.74
C THR A 102 -2.45 -15.76 -15.78
N ARG A 103 -1.97 -16.52 -16.75
CA ARG A 103 -1.35 -15.97 -17.97
C ARG A 103 -2.31 -15.08 -18.76
N GLY A 104 -3.60 -15.43 -18.79
CA GLY A 104 -4.61 -14.68 -19.54
C GLY A 104 -4.89 -13.28 -19.00
N ASN A 105 -4.68 -13.05 -17.71
CA ASN A 105 -4.88 -11.74 -17.08
C ASN A 105 -3.71 -10.76 -17.30
N GLU A 106 -2.50 -11.27 -17.55
CA GLU A 106 -1.29 -10.46 -17.80
C GLU A 106 -0.86 -9.55 -16.63
N ALA A 107 -1.28 -9.87 -15.40
CA ALA A 107 -0.85 -9.12 -14.22
C ALA A 107 0.62 -9.40 -13.85
N LEU A 108 1.18 -10.54 -14.23
CA LEU A 108 2.49 -11.03 -13.82
C LEU A 108 3.44 -11.20 -14.99
N LEU A 109 4.70 -10.86 -14.82
CA LEU A 109 5.78 -11.18 -15.78
C LEU A 109 5.95 -12.71 -15.92
N HIS A 110 5.83 -13.44 -14.81
CA HIS A 110 5.89 -14.89 -14.74
C HIS A 110 4.59 -15.41 -14.10
N PRO A 111 3.56 -15.72 -14.89
CA PRO A 111 2.28 -16.23 -14.37
C PRO A 111 2.46 -17.64 -13.80
N PHE A 112 1.69 -17.94 -12.75
CA PHE A 112 1.69 -19.24 -12.08
C PHE A 112 0.67 -20.21 -12.65
N ILE A 113 -0.34 -19.68 -13.34
CA ILE A 113 -1.47 -20.46 -13.85
C ILE A 113 -1.54 -20.33 -15.36
N ASP A 114 -1.39 -21.46 -16.05
CA ASP A 114 -1.65 -21.59 -17.47
C ASP A 114 -3.17 -21.74 -17.68
N SER A 115 -3.74 -20.83 -18.48
CA SER A 115 -5.17 -20.58 -18.57
C SER A 115 -5.71 -20.66 -19.99
N LYS A 116 -7.00 -21.08 -20.13
CA LYS A 116 -7.75 -21.06 -21.39
C LYS A 116 -9.12 -20.45 -21.17
N GLY A 117 -9.48 -19.47 -21.97
CA GLY A 117 -10.70 -18.67 -21.87
C GLY A 117 -10.38 -17.22 -21.49
N THR A 118 -11.41 -16.42 -21.25
CA THR A 118 -11.28 -14.99 -20.94
C THR A 118 -11.12 -14.77 -19.45
N PHE A 119 -9.97 -14.25 -19.05
CA PHE A 119 -9.62 -13.94 -17.65
C PHE A 119 -9.51 -12.43 -17.38
N GLY A 120 -10.10 -11.58 -18.28
CA GLY A 120 -9.88 -10.14 -18.22
C GLY A 120 -8.43 -9.76 -18.50
N LYS A 121 -8.09 -8.49 -18.28
CA LYS A 121 -6.71 -7.99 -18.42
C LYS A 121 -6.37 -7.07 -17.24
N GLN A 122 -5.13 -7.08 -16.78
CA GLN A 122 -4.67 -6.20 -15.69
C GLN A 122 -4.89 -4.73 -16.01
N TYR A 123 -4.75 -4.35 -17.25
CA TYR A 123 -4.84 -2.97 -17.75
C TYR A 123 -6.22 -2.56 -18.25
N SER A 124 -7.25 -3.39 -18.05
CA SER A 124 -8.64 -3.12 -18.49
C SER A 124 -9.65 -3.49 -17.40
N ASP A 125 -10.80 -2.84 -17.42
CA ASP A 125 -11.95 -3.17 -16.55
C ASP A 125 -12.86 -4.24 -17.17
N MET A 126 -12.44 -4.85 -18.31
CA MET A 126 -13.15 -5.95 -18.95
C MET A 126 -13.33 -7.12 -17.97
N ALA A 127 -14.57 -7.51 -17.78
CA ALA A 127 -14.91 -8.61 -16.88
C ALA A 127 -14.36 -9.96 -17.38
N TYR A 128 -13.88 -10.78 -16.48
CA TYR A 128 -13.51 -12.16 -16.76
C TYR A 128 -14.75 -13.06 -16.85
N ALA A 129 -14.65 -14.13 -17.63
CA ALA A 129 -15.74 -15.10 -17.80
C ALA A 129 -15.96 -15.90 -16.50
N ALA A 130 -17.19 -16.39 -16.28
CA ALA A 130 -17.51 -17.22 -15.13
C ALA A 130 -16.67 -18.51 -15.09
N PRO A 131 -16.33 -19.03 -13.89
CA PRO A 131 -15.38 -20.14 -13.71
C PRO A 131 -15.80 -21.45 -14.39
N ARG A 132 -17.08 -21.61 -14.72
CA ARG A 132 -17.58 -22.77 -15.46
C ARG A 132 -17.18 -22.76 -16.95
N TYR A 133 -16.82 -21.60 -17.51
CA TYR A 133 -16.41 -21.48 -18.93
C TYR A 133 -14.90 -21.49 -19.11
N THR A 134 -14.12 -21.20 -18.06
CA THR A 134 -12.67 -21.13 -18.13
C THR A 134 -12.00 -22.42 -17.67
N GLU A 135 -10.78 -22.67 -18.12
CA GLU A 135 -9.96 -23.83 -17.79
C GLU A 135 -8.57 -23.39 -17.37
N ALA A 136 -7.99 -24.09 -16.41
CA ALA A 136 -6.69 -23.77 -15.88
C ALA A 136 -5.90 -24.98 -15.40
N LYS A 137 -4.58 -24.83 -15.35
CA LYS A 137 -3.61 -25.71 -14.71
C LYS A 137 -2.43 -24.87 -14.20
N LEU A 138 -1.55 -25.48 -13.42
CA LEU A 138 -0.31 -24.81 -13.03
C LEU A 138 0.61 -24.62 -14.25
N ASP A 139 1.29 -23.47 -14.31
CA ASP A 139 2.36 -23.22 -15.28
C ASP A 139 3.60 -24.02 -14.90
N THR A 140 4.46 -24.31 -15.87
CA THR A 140 5.74 -25.02 -15.65
C THR A 140 6.66 -24.27 -14.69
N PHE A 141 6.52 -22.96 -14.59
CA PHE A 141 7.26 -22.13 -13.64
C PHE A 141 6.98 -22.52 -12.18
N CYS A 142 5.81 -23.09 -11.89
CA CYS A 142 5.47 -23.59 -10.56
C CYS A 142 6.32 -24.79 -10.09
N ASN A 143 7.07 -25.47 -10.98
CA ASN A 143 8.04 -26.46 -10.54
C ASN A 143 9.08 -25.86 -9.57
N GLU A 144 9.44 -24.59 -9.77
CA GLU A 144 10.41 -23.89 -8.95
C GLU A 144 9.79 -23.33 -7.65
N ILE A 145 8.47 -23.32 -7.54
CA ILE A 145 7.74 -22.92 -6.31
C ILE A 145 7.57 -24.10 -5.38
N PHE A 146 7.30 -25.30 -5.93
CA PHE A 146 7.03 -26.51 -5.16
C PHE A 146 8.26 -27.41 -4.98
N ASP A 147 9.44 -26.98 -5.45
CA ASP A 147 10.67 -27.78 -5.35
C ASP A 147 11.05 -28.02 -3.88
N GLY A 148 11.01 -29.28 -3.48
CA GLY A 148 11.31 -29.68 -2.10
C GLY A 148 10.07 -29.84 -1.20
N ILE A 149 8.84 -29.51 -1.64
CA ILE A 149 7.64 -29.57 -0.79
C ILE A 149 7.37 -30.97 -0.23
N ASP A 150 7.64 -32.01 -1.04
CA ASP A 150 7.48 -33.43 -0.65
C ASP A 150 8.74 -33.98 0.07
N ARG A 151 9.74 -33.14 0.32
CA ARG A 151 11.02 -33.49 0.92
C ARG A 151 11.31 -32.69 2.19
N ASP A 152 10.28 -32.40 2.94
CA ASP A 152 10.34 -31.69 4.23
C ASP A 152 11.00 -30.30 4.20
N ALA A 153 11.01 -29.63 3.06
CA ALA A 153 11.65 -28.32 2.92
C ALA A 153 10.97 -27.21 3.73
N VAL A 154 9.67 -27.34 4.04
CA VAL A 154 8.84 -26.38 4.78
C VAL A 154 7.93 -27.08 5.78
N ASP A 155 7.43 -26.30 6.75
CA ASP A 155 6.48 -26.80 7.74
C ASP A 155 5.06 -26.90 7.17
N PHE A 156 4.29 -27.85 7.73
CA PHE A 156 2.89 -28.05 7.47
C PHE A 156 2.08 -27.82 8.75
N GLN A 157 0.91 -27.21 8.58
CA GLN A 157 -0.05 -26.99 9.66
C GLN A 157 -1.41 -27.60 9.29
N ASP A 158 -2.28 -27.74 10.30
CA ASP A 158 -3.66 -28.14 10.04
C ASP A 158 -4.41 -26.99 9.35
N ASN A 159 -5.32 -27.34 8.43
CA ASN A 159 -6.26 -26.38 7.87
C ASN A 159 -7.27 -25.93 8.94
N TYR A 160 -8.20 -25.06 8.58
CA TYR A 160 -9.17 -24.44 9.49
C TYR A 160 -10.06 -25.42 10.29
N ASP A 161 -10.29 -26.64 9.80
CA ASP A 161 -11.12 -27.67 10.45
C ASP A 161 -10.32 -28.92 10.91
N GLY A 162 -9.00 -28.92 10.75
CA GLY A 162 -8.11 -30.01 11.13
C GLY A 162 -8.22 -31.26 10.23
N SER A 163 -8.96 -31.19 9.13
CA SER A 163 -9.18 -32.36 8.25
C SER A 163 -8.04 -32.59 7.25
N LEU A 164 -7.29 -31.55 6.93
CA LEU A 164 -6.21 -31.56 5.93
C LEU A 164 -4.98 -30.84 6.47
N LYS A 165 -3.82 -31.11 5.85
CA LYS A 165 -2.57 -30.37 6.08
C LYS A 165 -2.33 -29.39 4.95
N GLU A 166 -1.85 -28.20 5.29
CA GLU A 166 -1.44 -27.16 4.35
C GLU A 166 -0.04 -26.66 4.68
N PRO A 167 0.79 -26.27 3.67
CA PRO A 167 2.11 -25.73 3.94
C PRO A 167 2.00 -24.32 4.55
N VAL A 168 2.83 -24.04 5.54
CA VAL A 168 2.94 -22.71 6.15
C VAL A 168 3.48 -21.72 5.13
N LEU A 169 4.55 -22.09 4.41
CA LEU A 169 5.16 -21.35 3.30
C LEU A 169 5.38 -22.30 2.11
N LEU A 170 5.56 -21.74 0.90
CA LEU A 170 5.95 -22.51 -0.27
C LEU A 170 7.48 -22.45 -0.46
N PRO A 171 8.18 -23.56 -0.73
CA PRO A 171 9.64 -23.63 -0.79
C PRO A 171 10.18 -23.02 -2.10
N THR A 172 9.91 -21.74 -2.35
CA THR A 172 10.29 -21.05 -3.58
C THR A 172 11.81 -21.09 -3.80
N SER A 173 12.23 -21.53 -4.97
CA SER A 173 13.65 -21.62 -5.36
C SER A 173 14.23 -20.28 -5.85
N PHE A 174 13.43 -19.20 -5.84
CA PHE A 174 13.79 -17.83 -6.19
C PHE A 174 13.00 -16.86 -5.31
N PRO A 175 13.47 -15.62 -5.07
CA PRO A 175 12.77 -14.65 -4.20
C PRO A 175 11.54 -14.06 -4.89
N ASN A 176 10.47 -14.84 -4.89
CA ASN A 176 9.20 -14.48 -5.55
C ASN A 176 8.61 -13.16 -5.06
N ILE A 177 8.88 -12.78 -3.80
CA ILE A 177 8.44 -11.50 -3.22
C ILE A 177 8.90 -10.26 -4.02
N LEU A 178 10.02 -10.36 -4.75
CA LEU A 178 10.55 -9.31 -5.61
C LEU A 178 10.21 -9.53 -7.11
N ILE A 179 9.77 -10.73 -7.49
CA ILE A 179 9.46 -11.05 -8.90
C ILE A 179 7.99 -10.74 -9.22
N SER A 180 7.09 -10.92 -8.27
CA SER A 180 5.66 -10.72 -8.46
C SER A 180 5.19 -9.48 -7.71
N PRO A 181 4.49 -8.54 -8.38
CA PRO A 181 3.96 -7.35 -7.72
C PRO A 181 2.92 -7.76 -6.68
N ASN A 182 2.97 -7.13 -5.52
CA ASN A 182 2.06 -7.45 -4.43
C ASN A 182 1.50 -6.18 -3.79
N THR A 183 0.18 -6.05 -3.79
CA THR A 183 -0.53 -4.95 -3.13
C THR A 183 -1.46 -5.52 -2.08
N GLY A 184 -1.36 -5.05 -0.84
CA GLY A 184 -2.18 -5.49 0.28
C GLY A 184 -2.59 -4.32 1.16
N ILE A 185 -3.86 -4.29 1.54
CA ILE A 185 -4.41 -3.28 2.44
C ILE A 185 -4.89 -4.00 3.70
N ALA A 186 -4.23 -3.71 4.81
CA ALA A 186 -4.58 -4.21 6.14
C ALA A 186 -5.08 -3.07 7.02
N VAL A 187 -5.37 -3.39 8.27
CA VAL A 187 -5.77 -2.40 9.26
C VAL A 187 -4.53 -1.71 9.81
N GLY A 188 -4.41 -0.40 9.60
CA GLY A 188 -3.25 0.39 10.05
C GLY A 188 -1.95 0.17 9.28
N MET A 189 -1.95 -0.74 8.28
CA MET A 189 -0.77 -1.07 7.48
C MET A 189 -1.17 -1.41 6.04
N ALA A 190 -0.32 -1.05 5.09
CA ALA A 190 -0.47 -1.46 3.69
C ALA A 190 0.88 -1.95 3.15
N SER A 191 0.83 -2.87 2.20
CA SER A 191 2.00 -3.31 1.43
C SER A 191 1.79 -2.99 -0.03
N ASN A 192 2.81 -2.45 -0.69
CA ASN A 192 2.82 -2.25 -2.13
C ASN A 192 4.24 -2.49 -2.65
N ILE A 193 4.47 -3.69 -3.16
CA ILE A 193 5.76 -4.16 -3.64
C ILE A 193 5.70 -4.22 -5.16
N CYS A 194 6.62 -3.53 -5.83
CA CYS A 194 6.77 -3.62 -7.28
C CYS A 194 7.49 -4.91 -7.70
N SER A 195 7.33 -5.30 -8.94
CA SER A 195 8.06 -6.41 -9.53
C SER A 195 9.40 -5.97 -10.11
N PHE A 196 10.35 -6.90 -10.14
CA PHE A 196 11.66 -6.74 -10.76
C PHE A 196 11.92 -7.84 -11.79
N ASN A 197 12.91 -7.65 -12.64
CA ASN A 197 13.28 -8.64 -13.63
C ASN A 197 13.91 -9.88 -12.97
N LEU A 198 13.43 -11.08 -13.34
CA LEU A 198 13.89 -12.36 -12.78
C LEU A 198 15.40 -12.55 -12.92
N ALA A 199 15.98 -12.21 -14.10
CA ALA A 199 17.40 -12.38 -14.32
C ALA A 199 18.25 -11.50 -13.41
N GLU A 200 17.85 -10.21 -13.26
CA GLU A 200 18.54 -9.24 -12.42
C GLU A 200 18.49 -9.65 -10.93
N ILE A 201 17.33 -10.12 -10.46
CA ILE A 201 17.20 -10.62 -9.07
C ILE A 201 18.01 -11.90 -8.85
N CYS A 202 18.01 -12.85 -9.80
CA CYS A 202 18.85 -14.05 -9.68
C CYS A 202 20.35 -13.68 -9.61
N ASP A 203 20.80 -12.72 -10.42
CA ASP A 203 22.19 -12.24 -10.39
C ASP A 203 22.52 -11.59 -9.05
N ALA A 204 21.66 -10.71 -8.54
CA ALA A 204 21.85 -10.03 -7.25
C ALA A 204 21.94 -11.03 -6.08
N VAL A 205 21.08 -12.06 -6.07
CA VAL A 205 21.14 -13.10 -5.04
C VAL A 205 22.41 -13.94 -5.15
N CYS A 206 22.81 -14.33 -6.36
CA CYS A 206 24.06 -15.06 -6.58
C CYS A 206 25.26 -14.25 -6.11
N GLU A 207 25.32 -12.97 -6.45
CA GLU A 207 26.40 -12.06 -6.04
C GLU A 207 26.44 -11.89 -4.51
N THR A 208 25.29 -11.72 -3.87
CA THR A 208 25.19 -11.64 -2.41
C THR A 208 25.67 -12.93 -1.73
N ILE A 209 25.34 -14.11 -2.27
CA ILE A 209 25.79 -15.40 -1.72
C ILE A 209 27.31 -15.59 -1.88
N GLU A 210 27.86 -15.20 -3.02
CA GLU A 210 29.26 -15.46 -3.37
C GLU A 210 30.23 -14.43 -2.73
N ASN A 211 29.86 -13.16 -2.75
CA ASN A 211 30.70 -12.04 -2.31
C ASN A 211 30.34 -11.51 -0.93
N GLY A 212 29.18 -11.88 -0.37
CA GLY A 212 28.66 -11.36 0.87
C GLY A 212 27.96 -10.00 0.76
N THR A 213 28.08 -9.31 -0.37
CA THR A 213 27.46 -8.00 -0.67
C THR A 213 27.17 -7.91 -2.16
N CYS A 214 26.21 -7.06 -2.52
CA CYS A 214 25.87 -6.76 -3.92
C CYS A 214 25.58 -5.26 -4.06
N ASP A 215 25.99 -4.64 -5.17
CA ASP A 215 25.48 -3.33 -5.55
C ASP A 215 24.11 -3.49 -6.22
N TYR A 216 23.07 -3.46 -5.38
CA TYR A 216 21.70 -3.68 -5.85
C TYR A 216 21.25 -2.65 -6.88
N LEU A 217 21.76 -1.41 -6.87
CA LEU A 217 21.38 -0.38 -7.83
C LEU A 217 21.93 -0.67 -9.23
N GLU A 218 23.11 -1.26 -9.31
CA GLU A 218 23.73 -1.61 -10.60
C GLU A 218 23.21 -2.96 -11.12
N THR A 219 23.03 -3.94 -10.24
CA THR A 219 22.63 -5.30 -10.64
C THR A 219 21.13 -5.41 -10.91
N VAL A 220 20.27 -4.83 -10.04
CA VAL A 220 18.80 -4.90 -10.17
C VAL A 220 18.22 -3.78 -11.04
N LYS A 221 19.01 -2.76 -11.34
CA LYS A 221 18.68 -1.59 -12.20
C LYS A 221 17.42 -0.83 -11.76
N ALA A 222 16.20 -1.37 -12.03
CA ALA A 222 14.93 -0.73 -11.71
C ALA A 222 13.77 -1.75 -11.73
N PRO A 223 12.57 -1.37 -11.21
CA PRO A 223 11.36 -2.17 -11.35
C PRO A 223 11.04 -2.54 -12.81
N ASP A 224 10.38 -3.69 -13.00
CA ASP A 224 9.95 -4.21 -14.30
C ASP A 224 8.50 -4.71 -14.21
N PHE A 225 7.63 -4.27 -15.09
CA PHE A 225 6.19 -4.54 -15.03
C PHE A 225 5.68 -5.31 -16.24
N SER A 226 4.62 -6.10 -16.03
CA SER A 226 3.99 -6.88 -17.09
C SER A 226 3.30 -6.01 -18.16
N THR A 227 2.94 -4.77 -17.85
CA THR A 227 2.37 -3.81 -18.79
C THR A 227 3.41 -3.05 -19.61
N GLY A 228 4.71 -3.18 -19.29
CA GLY A 228 5.77 -2.41 -19.94
C GLY A 228 5.81 -0.95 -19.48
N GLY A 229 5.96 -0.04 -20.42
CA GLY A 229 6.07 1.41 -20.20
C GLY A 229 7.50 1.90 -20.05
N LEU A 230 7.64 3.20 -19.80
CA LEU A 230 8.91 3.93 -19.70
C LEU A 230 9.10 4.40 -18.25
N LEU A 231 10.02 3.79 -17.50
CA LEU A 231 10.32 4.18 -16.13
C LEU A 231 11.24 5.39 -16.12
N LEU A 232 10.82 6.47 -15.46
CA LEU A 232 11.63 7.67 -15.28
C LEU A 232 12.62 7.44 -14.15
N TYR A 233 13.89 7.22 -14.49
CA TYR A 233 14.91 6.83 -13.53
C TYR A 233 15.48 8.04 -12.78
N ASN A 234 15.30 8.07 -11.48
CA ASN A 234 15.98 8.99 -10.59
C ASN A 234 16.79 8.19 -9.56
N ARG A 235 18.12 8.33 -9.59
CA ARG A 235 19.03 7.54 -8.77
C ARG A 235 18.75 7.70 -7.27
N ALA A 236 18.51 8.91 -6.80
CA ALA A 236 18.25 9.18 -5.38
C ALA A 236 16.94 8.53 -4.89
N GLN A 237 15.89 8.56 -5.72
CA GLN A 237 14.62 7.88 -5.41
C GLN A 237 14.78 6.35 -5.40
N MET A 238 15.52 5.78 -6.35
CA MET A 238 15.78 4.33 -6.39
C MET A 238 16.62 3.89 -5.20
N GLU A 239 17.64 4.66 -4.82
CA GLU A 239 18.46 4.40 -3.64
C GLU A 239 17.63 4.40 -2.36
N GLU A 240 16.73 5.38 -2.19
CA GLU A 240 15.81 5.44 -1.05
C GLU A 240 14.91 4.20 -0.99
N ILE A 241 14.30 3.81 -2.12
CA ILE A 241 13.43 2.63 -2.21
C ILE A 241 14.21 1.35 -1.89
N TYR A 242 15.40 1.18 -2.49
CA TYR A 242 16.21 -0.02 -2.30
C TYR A 242 16.73 -0.18 -0.88
N LYS A 243 16.98 0.94 -0.20
CA LYS A 243 17.46 0.97 1.19
C LYS A 243 16.36 0.87 2.23
N THR A 244 15.20 1.48 1.98
CA THR A 244 14.15 1.63 3.00
C THR A 244 12.86 0.89 2.68
N GLY A 245 12.67 0.41 1.46
CA GLY A 245 11.42 -0.14 0.96
C GLY A 245 10.30 0.90 0.77
N LYS A 246 10.60 2.21 0.91
CA LYS A 246 9.65 3.32 0.78
C LYS A 246 10.12 4.32 -0.23
N GLY A 247 9.17 4.93 -0.92
CA GLY A 247 9.43 5.96 -1.93
C GLY A 247 8.45 5.86 -3.07
N SER A 248 8.70 6.57 -4.15
CA SER A 248 7.87 6.52 -5.34
C SER A 248 8.69 6.81 -6.58
N PHE A 249 8.28 6.26 -7.70
CA PHE A 249 8.84 6.54 -9.02
C PHE A 249 7.72 6.65 -10.04
N LYS A 250 8.00 7.24 -11.19
CA LYS A 250 7.01 7.45 -12.24
C LYS A 250 7.24 6.52 -13.41
N VAL A 251 6.13 6.07 -14.02
CA VAL A 251 6.13 5.28 -15.26
C VAL A 251 5.25 6.02 -16.28
N ARG A 252 5.76 6.16 -17.51
CA ARG A 252 5.05 6.73 -18.66
C ARG A 252 4.58 5.64 -19.59
N ALA A 253 3.47 5.91 -20.28
CA ALA A 253 3.02 5.12 -21.41
C ALA A 253 4.01 5.21 -22.57
N ARG A 254 4.17 4.11 -23.30
CA ARG A 254 4.90 4.08 -24.58
C ARG A 254 3.92 4.36 -25.71
N TYR A 255 4.32 5.23 -26.63
CA TYR A 255 3.50 5.55 -27.79
C TYR A 255 4.35 5.61 -29.06
N SER A 256 3.67 5.50 -30.20
CA SER A 256 4.19 5.79 -31.53
C SER A 256 3.25 6.74 -32.27
N TYR A 257 3.78 7.53 -33.17
CA TYR A 257 2.97 8.42 -34.02
C TYR A 257 2.88 7.87 -35.43
N ASN A 258 1.67 7.50 -35.85
CA ASN A 258 1.36 7.07 -37.20
C ASN A 258 1.04 8.28 -38.08
N LYS A 259 2.00 8.70 -38.91
CA LYS A 259 1.85 9.89 -39.78
C LYS A 259 0.78 9.73 -40.84
N LYS A 260 0.49 8.48 -41.31
CA LYS A 260 -0.49 8.24 -42.39
C LYS A 260 -1.91 8.52 -41.88
N ASP A 261 -2.22 8.02 -40.72
CA ASP A 261 -3.53 8.10 -40.11
C ASP A 261 -3.67 9.32 -39.19
N ASN A 262 -2.59 10.11 -39.01
CA ASN A 262 -2.48 11.24 -38.08
C ASN A 262 -2.95 10.88 -36.67
N CYS A 263 -2.51 9.71 -36.19
CA CYS A 263 -2.93 9.09 -34.96
C CYS A 263 -1.75 8.78 -34.05
N ILE A 264 -1.90 9.03 -32.75
CA ILE A 264 -1.00 8.54 -31.70
C ILE A 264 -1.50 7.17 -31.26
N GLU A 265 -0.66 6.17 -31.33
CA GLU A 265 -0.93 4.80 -30.89
C GLU A 265 -0.17 4.53 -29.60
N VAL A 266 -0.90 4.36 -28.48
CA VAL A 266 -0.34 3.99 -27.18
C VAL A 266 -0.40 2.47 -27.05
N THR A 267 0.76 1.84 -26.85
CA THR A 267 0.90 0.37 -26.82
C THR A 267 1.26 -0.20 -25.46
N GLU A 268 1.77 0.63 -24.56
CA GLU A 268 2.09 0.24 -23.19
C GLU A 268 1.66 1.37 -22.24
N ILE A 269 1.13 1.01 -21.08
CA ILE A 269 0.66 1.96 -20.05
C ILE A 269 1.24 1.63 -18.67
N PRO A 270 1.27 2.59 -17.74
CA PRO A 270 1.68 2.32 -16.36
C PRO A 270 0.87 1.16 -15.76
N TYR A 271 1.52 0.33 -14.95
CA TYR A 271 0.89 -0.84 -14.29
C TYR A 271 -0.32 -0.46 -13.41
N THR A 272 -0.32 0.76 -12.88
CA THR A 272 -1.40 1.32 -12.05
C THR A 272 -2.59 1.86 -12.85
N ALA A 273 -2.44 2.02 -14.16
CA ALA A 273 -3.43 2.64 -15.03
C ALA A 273 -4.36 1.60 -15.71
N LYS A 274 -5.54 2.04 -16.09
CA LYS A 274 -6.54 1.29 -16.87
C LYS A 274 -6.86 2.03 -18.16
N VAL A 275 -7.07 1.26 -19.24
CA VAL A 275 -7.40 1.80 -20.57
C VAL A 275 -8.64 2.69 -20.51
N GLU A 276 -9.70 2.20 -19.87
CA GLU A 276 -10.98 2.90 -19.76
C GLU A 276 -10.81 4.23 -19.00
N ALA A 277 -10.09 4.22 -17.88
CA ALA A 277 -9.84 5.44 -17.09
C ALA A 277 -9.01 6.49 -17.86
N ILE A 278 -8.07 6.05 -18.71
CA ILE A 278 -7.30 6.93 -19.59
C ILE A 278 -8.22 7.57 -20.63
N ILE A 279 -9.04 6.76 -21.32
CA ILE A 279 -9.97 7.22 -22.36
C ILE A 279 -10.99 8.20 -21.78
N ASP A 280 -11.62 7.85 -20.67
CA ASP A 280 -12.59 8.70 -19.98
C ASP A 280 -11.98 10.05 -19.58
N LYS A 281 -10.76 10.02 -19.07
CA LYS A 281 -10.06 11.25 -18.68
C LYS A 281 -9.73 12.13 -19.88
N ILE A 282 -9.28 11.54 -20.99
CA ILE A 282 -9.03 12.28 -22.24
C ILE A 282 -10.33 12.89 -22.75
N ALA A 283 -11.42 12.11 -22.81
CA ALA A 283 -12.73 12.57 -23.25
C ALA A 283 -13.24 13.74 -22.39
N ALA A 284 -13.08 13.67 -21.08
CA ALA A 284 -13.42 14.76 -20.16
C ALA A 284 -12.62 16.03 -20.47
N LEU A 285 -11.29 15.92 -20.68
CA LEU A 285 -10.43 17.06 -20.99
C LEU A 285 -10.78 17.71 -22.34
N VAL A 286 -11.18 16.92 -23.34
CA VAL A 286 -11.66 17.43 -24.62
C VAL A 286 -13.01 18.16 -24.46
N LYS A 287 -13.95 17.59 -23.69
CA LYS A 287 -15.25 18.21 -23.39
C LYS A 287 -15.10 19.53 -22.64
N GLU A 288 -14.16 19.59 -21.69
CA GLU A 288 -13.82 20.80 -20.95
C GLU A 288 -13.01 21.83 -21.77
N LYS A 289 -12.72 21.54 -23.05
CA LYS A 289 -11.89 22.36 -23.94
C LYS A 289 -10.45 22.64 -23.42
N LYS A 290 -9.95 21.84 -22.48
CA LYS A 290 -8.56 21.91 -22.00
C LYS A 290 -7.58 21.33 -23.04
N ILE A 291 -8.05 20.39 -23.84
CA ILE A 291 -7.35 19.80 -24.97
C ILE A 291 -8.27 19.96 -26.19
N ILE A 292 -7.78 20.66 -27.21
CA ILE A 292 -8.54 20.94 -28.44
C ILE A 292 -7.97 20.21 -29.65
N GLU A 293 -6.79 19.62 -29.52
CA GLU A 293 -6.00 19.00 -30.59
C GLU A 293 -6.51 17.61 -30.98
N ILE A 294 -7.30 16.96 -30.13
CA ILE A 294 -7.81 15.60 -30.32
C ILE A 294 -9.15 15.64 -31.07
N SER A 295 -9.32 14.77 -32.06
CA SER A 295 -10.59 14.56 -32.79
C SER A 295 -11.37 13.37 -32.26
N ASP A 296 -10.69 12.24 -31.96
CA ASP A 296 -11.30 11.01 -31.43
C ASP A 296 -10.32 10.20 -30.60
N VAL A 297 -10.84 9.34 -29.71
CA VAL A 297 -10.07 8.40 -28.90
C VAL A 297 -10.79 7.06 -28.86
N ARG A 298 -10.08 5.98 -29.21
CA ARG A 298 -10.65 4.62 -29.28
C ARG A 298 -9.77 3.61 -28.59
N ASP A 299 -10.40 2.59 -28.02
CA ASP A 299 -9.74 1.35 -27.61
C ASP A 299 -9.70 0.40 -28.81
N GLU A 300 -8.51 0.13 -29.31
CA GLU A 300 -8.23 -0.83 -30.38
C GLU A 300 -7.47 -2.06 -29.85
N THR A 301 -7.53 -2.31 -28.55
CA THR A 301 -6.90 -3.46 -27.90
C THR A 301 -7.46 -4.77 -28.48
N GLY A 302 -6.56 -5.63 -28.96
CA GLY A 302 -6.91 -6.86 -29.66
C GLY A 302 -5.97 -8.00 -29.38
N LEU A 303 -5.86 -8.92 -30.33
CA LEU A 303 -4.97 -10.08 -30.23
C LEU A 303 -3.47 -9.69 -30.21
N ASP A 304 -3.15 -8.56 -30.83
CA ASP A 304 -1.77 -8.04 -30.92
C ASP A 304 -1.34 -7.28 -29.65
N GLY A 305 -2.24 -7.14 -28.66
CA GLY A 305 -1.96 -6.49 -27.39
C GLY A 305 -2.76 -5.20 -27.18
N LEU A 306 -2.33 -4.41 -26.19
CA LEU A 306 -2.93 -3.14 -25.85
C LEU A 306 -2.68 -2.11 -26.96
N LYS A 307 -3.73 -1.40 -27.36
CA LYS A 307 -3.64 -0.29 -28.30
C LYS A 307 -4.74 0.74 -28.02
N ILE A 308 -4.35 1.95 -27.59
CA ILE A 308 -5.23 3.11 -27.51
C ILE A 308 -4.89 4.02 -28.69
N ALA A 309 -5.85 4.26 -29.57
CA ALA A 309 -5.70 5.14 -30.73
C ALA A 309 -6.25 6.54 -30.40
N ILE A 310 -5.41 7.57 -30.56
CA ILE A 310 -5.77 8.97 -30.34
C ILE A 310 -5.61 9.72 -31.66
N ASP A 311 -6.72 10.01 -32.31
CA ASP A 311 -6.76 10.74 -33.59
C ASP A 311 -6.57 12.23 -33.38
N LEU A 312 -5.68 12.82 -34.17
CA LEU A 312 -5.33 14.22 -34.06
C LEU A 312 -6.08 15.08 -35.09
N LYS A 313 -6.38 16.30 -34.74
CA LYS A 313 -6.81 17.31 -35.70
C LYS A 313 -5.63 17.75 -36.56
N ARG A 314 -5.93 18.23 -37.77
CA ARG A 314 -4.91 18.73 -38.70
C ARG A 314 -4.11 19.85 -38.08
N GLY A 315 -2.77 19.76 -38.15
CA GLY A 315 -1.85 20.75 -37.61
C GLY A 315 -1.54 20.62 -36.11
N ALA A 316 -2.06 19.62 -35.42
CA ALA A 316 -1.67 19.32 -34.05
C ALA A 316 -0.24 18.75 -34.00
N ASP A 317 0.52 19.16 -33.01
CA ASP A 317 1.87 18.65 -32.71
C ASP A 317 1.77 17.47 -31.76
N PRO A 318 2.11 16.24 -32.18
CA PRO A 318 1.97 15.05 -31.36
C PRO A 318 2.80 15.07 -30.08
N GLU A 319 4.04 15.61 -30.15
CA GLU A 319 4.94 15.62 -29.00
C GLU A 319 4.47 16.59 -27.92
N LYS A 320 4.02 17.80 -28.33
CA LYS A 320 3.45 18.78 -27.40
C LYS A 320 2.16 18.28 -26.78
N LEU A 321 1.34 17.56 -27.54
CA LEU A 321 0.11 16.98 -27.04
C LEU A 321 0.43 15.87 -26.02
N MET A 322 1.36 14.96 -26.33
CA MET A 322 1.74 13.91 -25.40
C MET A 322 2.32 14.48 -24.10
N LYS A 323 3.10 15.53 -24.14
CA LYS A 323 3.56 16.25 -22.92
C LYS A 323 2.40 16.76 -22.07
N LYS A 324 1.31 17.26 -22.68
CA LYS A 324 0.10 17.66 -21.97
C LYS A 324 -0.66 16.44 -21.39
N LEU A 325 -0.78 15.38 -22.17
CA LEU A 325 -1.47 14.16 -21.77
C LEU A 325 -0.78 13.47 -20.61
N TYR A 326 0.54 13.35 -20.60
CA TYR A 326 1.30 12.82 -19.47
C TYR A 326 1.03 13.57 -18.17
N ARG A 327 0.85 14.88 -18.22
CA ARG A 327 0.57 15.70 -17.04
C ARG A 327 -0.87 15.60 -16.53
N LEU A 328 -1.83 15.39 -17.44
CA LEU A 328 -3.27 15.54 -17.14
C LEU A 328 -4.01 14.21 -17.06
N THR A 329 -3.38 13.10 -17.42
CA THR A 329 -4.02 11.78 -17.53
C THR A 329 -3.14 10.70 -16.91
N PRO A 330 -3.66 9.50 -16.62
CA PRO A 330 -2.87 8.36 -16.12
C PRO A 330 -1.90 7.75 -17.14
N LEU A 331 -1.64 8.41 -18.29
CA LEU A 331 -0.56 8.00 -19.21
C LEU A 331 0.85 8.21 -18.61
N GLU A 332 0.99 9.05 -17.59
CA GLU A 332 2.09 9.05 -16.63
C GLU A 332 1.51 8.89 -15.24
N ASP A 333 1.96 7.89 -14.51
CA ASP A 333 1.47 7.65 -13.16
C ASP A 333 2.62 7.27 -12.22
N SER A 334 2.40 7.47 -10.93
CA SER A 334 3.38 7.24 -9.88
C SER A 334 3.09 5.93 -9.15
N PHE A 335 4.10 5.06 -9.08
CA PHE A 335 4.05 3.87 -8.23
C PHE A 335 4.65 4.20 -6.86
N ALA A 336 3.82 4.15 -5.82
CA ALA A 336 4.24 4.38 -4.44
C ALA A 336 4.67 3.04 -3.80
N CYS A 337 5.95 2.90 -3.51
CA CYS A 337 6.51 1.72 -2.85
C CYS A 337 6.29 1.76 -1.34
N ASN A 338 5.91 0.62 -0.77
CA ASN A 338 5.84 0.36 0.66
C ASN A 338 6.04 -1.13 0.90
N PHE A 339 7.30 -1.56 1.04
CA PHE A 339 7.69 -2.97 1.07
C PHE A 339 7.51 -3.55 2.47
N ASN A 340 6.25 -3.73 2.87
CA ASN A 340 5.90 -4.42 4.10
C ASN A 340 5.78 -5.92 3.81
N VAL A 341 6.58 -6.71 4.51
CA VAL A 341 6.69 -8.16 4.37
C VAL A 341 6.58 -8.79 5.75
N LEU A 342 5.97 -9.96 5.85
CA LEU A 342 5.99 -10.75 7.07
C LEU A 342 7.27 -11.61 7.10
N ILE A 343 7.98 -11.54 8.20
CA ILE A 343 9.13 -12.41 8.48
C ILE A 343 8.84 -13.17 9.77
N GLY A 344 8.59 -14.46 9.65
CA GLY A 344 8.19 -15.29 10.80
C GLY A 344 6.92 -14.75 11.48
N GLY A 345 5.92 -14.31 10.71
CA GLY A 345 4.65 -13.76 11.20
C GLY A 345 4.73 -12.32 11.73
N SER A 346 5.89 -11.66 11.69
CA SER A 346 6.06 -10.28 12.14
C SER A 346 6.20 -9.33 10.96
N PRO A 347 5.38 -8.26 10.86
CA PRO A 347 5.48 -7.30 9.76
C PRO A 347 6.73 -6.43 9.90
N LYS A 348 7.54 -6.37 8.84
CA LYS A 348 8.72 -5.51 8.71
C LYS A 348 8.64 -4.71 7.43
N THR A 349 9.12 -3.47 7.45
CA THR A 349 9.37 -2.69 6.23
C THR A 349 10.84 -2.85 5.87
N LEU A 350 11.13 -3.42 4.70
CA LEU A 350 12.48 -3.85 4.31
C LEU A 350 12.86 -3.26 2.96
N GLY A 351 14.13 -2.95 2.78
CA GLY A 351 14.72 -2.62 1.49
C GLY A 351 14.89 -3.85 0.60
N VAL A 352 15.31 -3.65 -0.66
CA VAL A 352 15.54 -4.76 -1.60
C VAL A 352 16.65 -5.69 -1.09
N GLY A 353 17.75 -5.12 -0.57
CA GLY A 353 18.86 -5.89 -0.01
C GLY A 353 18.44 -6.71 1.20
N ASP A 354 17.74 -6.11 2.14
CA ASP A 354 17.25 -6.79 3.34
C ASP A 354 16.30 -7.95 3.00
N ILE A 355 15.41 -7.76 2.02
CA ILE A 355 14.52 -8.83 1.53
C ILE A 355 15.32 -9.99 0.93
N ILE A 356 16.35 -9.69 0.16
CA ILE A 356 17.22 -10.72 -0.43
C ILE A 356 17.97 -11.49 0.67
N GLU A 357 18.51 -10.81 1.66
CA GLU A 357 19.22 -11.44 2.79
C GLU A 357 18.30 -12.33 3.63
N GLU A 358 17.10 -11.84 3.99
CA GLU A 358 16.09 -12.63 4.72
C GLU A 358 15.63 -13.85 3.90
N TRP A 359 15.45 -13.68 2.56
CA TRP A 359 15.10 -14.80 1.69
C TRP A 359 16.26 -15.82 1.59
N ILE A 360 17.51 -15.39 1.49
CA ILE A 360 18.67 -16.30 1.47
C ILE A 360 18.77 -17.10 2.77
N ALA A 361 18.57 -16.43 3.92
CA ALA A 361 18.58 -17.09 5.21
C ALA A 361 17.50 -18.16 5.30
N TRP A 362 16.26 -17.81 4.96
CA TRP A 362 15.14 -18.75 4.93
C TRP A 362 15.35 -19.90 3.92
N ARG A 363 15.83 -19.61 2.69
CA ARG A 363 16.05 -20.64 1.68
C ARG A 363 17.15 -21.61 2.06
N ARG A 364 18.18 -21.16 2.76
CA ARG A 364 19.23 -22.04 3.32
C ARG A 364 18.64 -23.10 4.23
N GLU A 365 17.72 -22.72 5.10
CA GLU A 365 17.05 -23.68 5.99
C GLU A 365 16.17 -24.67 5.21
N CYS A 366 15.41 -24.21 4.20
CA CYS A 366 14.66 -25.09 3.32
C CYS A 366 15.58 -26.14 2.64
N VAL A 367 16.70 -25.70 2.07
CA VAL A 367 17.66 -26.60 1.40
C VAL A 367 18.31 -27.57 2.38
N LYS A 368 18.70 -27.12 3.58
CA LYS A 368 19.23 -28.02 4.61
C LYS A 368 18.23 -29.09 5.02
N ARG A 369 16.98 -28.71 5.25
CA ARG A 369 15.90 -29.68 5.59
C ARG A 369 15.70 -30.69 4.47
N GLU A 370 15.63 -30.25 3.24
CA GLU A 370 15.56 -31.13 2.08
C GLU A 370 16.75 -32.10 1.99
N LEU A 371 17.94 -31.61 2.21
CA LEU A 371 19.16 -32.46 2.22
C LEU A 371 19.13 -33.45 3.38
N PHE A 372 18.67 -33.05 4.57
CA PHE A 372 18.49 -33.96 5.72
C PHE A 372 17.46 -35.06 5.44
N PHE A 373 16.34 -34.70 4.82
CA PHE A 373 15.32 -35.67 4.41
C PHE A 373 15.89 -36.69 3.43
N ASN A 374 16.58 -36.21 2.38
CA ASN A 374 17.23 -37.07 1.38
C ASN A 374 18.31 -37.95 2.00
N LEU A 375 19.11 -37.38 2.92
CA LEU A 375 20.15 -38.11 3.64
C LEU A 375 19.56 -39.23 4.50
N SER A 376 18.45 -38.96 5.21
CA SER A 376 17.73 -40.01 5.97
C SER A 376 17.29 -41.13 5.06
N LYS A 377 16.62 -40.82 3.93
CA LYS A 377 16.19 -41.82 2.97
C LYS A 377 17.34 -42.59 2.35
N MET A 378 18.45 -41.96 2.07
CA MET A 378 19.65 -42.67 1.57
C MET A 378 20.24 -43.57 2.65
N ARG A 379 20.28 -43.13 3.91
CA ARG A 379 20.75 -43.95 5.02
C ARG A 379 19.83 -45.15 5.29
N ASP A 380 18.51 -44.94 5.28
CA ASP A 380 17.53 -46.04 5.40
C ASP A 380 17.75 -47.08 4.30
N ARG A 381 17.93 -46.65 3.06
CA ARG A 381 18.20 -47.52 1.92
C ARG A 381 19.54 -48.24 2.05
N LEU A 382 20.59 -47.54 2.43
CA LEU A 382 21.93 -48.11 2.66
C LEU A 382 21.87 -49.17 3.77
N HIS A 383 21.12 -48.91 4.85
CA HIS A 383 20.94 -49.82 5.94
C HIS A 383 20.32 -51.16 5.46
N LEU A 384 19.32 -51.11 4.61
CA LEU A 384 18.71 -52.32 4.01
C LEU A 384 19.73 -53.07 3.11
N LEU A 385 20.51 -52.33 2.30
CA LEU A 385 21.52 -52.93 1.42
C LEU A 385 22.67 -53.60 2.22
N CYS A 386 23.05 -53.02 3.36
CA CYS A 386 24.06 -53.61 4.24
C CYS A 386 23.57 -54.94 4.85
N GLY A 387 22.29 -55.07 5.17
CA GLY A 387 21.68 -56.32 5.58
C GLY A 387 21.68 -57.34 4.45
N LEU A 388 21.28 -56.91 3.27
CA LEU A 388 21.28 -57.76 2.06
C LEU A 388 22.67 -58.30 1.73
N GLU A 389 23.72 -57.47 1.76
CA GLU A 389 25.08 -57.89 1.52
C GLU A 389 25.54 -59.05 2.41
N LYS A 390 25.17 -59.02 3.72
CA LYS A 390 25.51 -60.13 4.64
C LYS A 390 24.90 -61.45 4.24
N ILE A 391 23.68 -61.42 3.67
CA ILE A 391 22.99 -62.61 3.18
C ILE A 391 23.52 -63.08 1.82
N LEU A 392 23.92 -62.13 0.96
CA LEU A 392 24.51 -62.48 -0.35
C LEU A 392 25.79 -63.27 -0.24
N LEU A 393 26.49 -63.18 0.90
CA LEU A 393 27.65 -64.02 1.20
C LEU A 393 27.30 -65.51 1.44
N ASP A 394 26.05 -65.79 1.85
CA ASP A 394 25.57 -67.16 2.11
C ASP A 394 24.06 -67.27 1.87
N ILE A 395 23.66 -67.21 0.61
CA ILE A 395 22.23 -67.25 0.21
C ILE A 395 21.58 -68.59 0.58
N ASP A 396 22.32 -69.69 0.44
CA ASP A 396 21.82 -71.05 0.73
C ASP A 396 21.45 -71.16 2.20
N LYS A 397 22.21 -70.56 3.09
CA LYS A 397 21.88 -70.50 4.53
C LYS A 397 20.61 -69.69 4.78
N ALA A 398 20.39 -68.57 4.08
CA ALA A 398 19.16 -67.79 4.24
C ALA A 398 17.93 -68.60 3.78
N ILE A 399 17.98 -69.25 2.62
CA ILE A 399 16.95 -70.10 2.09
C ILE A 399 16.64 -71.27 3.06
N LYS A 400 17.70 -71.88 3.60
CA LYS A 400 17.61 -72.96 4.55
C LYS A 400 16.88 -72.52 5.84
N ILE A 401 17.29 -71.38 6.44
CA ILE A 401 16.62 -70.81 7.64
C ILE A 401 15.15 -70.59 7.37
N ILE A 402 14.77 -69.98 6.24
CA ILE A 402 13.36 -69.70 5.91
C ILE A 402 12.56 -71.03 5.75
N ARG A 403 13.13 -72.03 5.05
CA ARG A 403 12.47 -73.31 4.81
C ARG A 403 12.33 -74.19 6.02
N GLU A 404 13.29 -74.18 6.95
CA GLU A 404 13.31 -75.04 8.16
C GLU A 404 12.52 -74.38 9.33
N THR A 405 12.08 -73.14 9.19
CA THR A 405 11.28 -72.43 10.20
C THR A 405 9.82 -72.89 10.11
N GLU A 406 9.29 -73.50 11.18
CA GLU A 406 7.95 -74.06 11.21
C GLU A 406 6.84 -73.00 11.28
N LYS A 407 7.12 -71.84 11.91
CA LYS A 407 6.12 -70.79 12.15
C LYS A 407 6.58 -69.46 11.47
N ASP A 408 5.63 -68.80 10.85
CA ASP A 408 5.90 -67.54 10.13
C ASP A 408 6.46 -66.42 11.05
N ASP A 409 5.95 -66.33 12.28
CA ASP A 409 6.39 -65.38 13.30
C ASP A 409 7.85 -65.59 13.76
N GLN A 410 8.44 -66.75 13.52
CA GLN A 410 9.83 -67.09 13.86
C GLN A 410 10.82 -66.85 12.72
N VAL A 411 10.35 -66.60 11.51
CA VAL A 411 11.23 -66.38 10.32
C VAL A 411 12.15 -65.17 10.51
N LEU A 412 11.61 -64.06 10.91
CA LEU A 412 12.40 -62.83 11.15
C LEU A 412 13.41 -63.03 12.31
N PRO A 413 13.04 -63.50 13.52
CA PRO A 413 13.99 -63.80 14.59
C PRO A 413 15.12 -64.76 14.20
N ASN A 414 14.80 -65.79 13.40
CA ASN A 414 15.81 -66.74 12.94
C ASN A 414 16.79 -66.16 11.93
N LEU A 415 16.32 -65.34 11.00
CA LEU A 415 17.18 -64.55 10.08
C LEU A 415 18.06 -63.56 10.84
N MET A 416 17.51 -62.88 11.83
CA MET A 416 18.27 -61.92 12.68
C MET A 416 19.44 -62.61 13.39
N LYS A 417 19.18 -63.79 14.01
CA LYS A 417 20.22 -64.57 14.68
C LYS A 417 21.23 -65.13 13.69
N GLY A 418 20.75 -65.67 12.56
CA GLY A 418 21.60 -66.34 11.57
C GLY A 418 22.61 -65.47 10.88
N PHE A 419 22.27 -64.14 10.69
CA PHE A 419 23.11 -63.18 9.94
C PHE A 419 23.52 -61.96 10.76
N SER A 420 23.15 -61.87 12.02
CA SER A 420 23.40 -60.71 12.88
C SER A 420 22.89 -59.42 12.21
N ILE A 421 21.63 -59.41 11.83
CA ILE A 421 20.89 -58.32 11.22
C ILE A 421 19.74 -57.93 12.13
N ASP A 422 19.21 -56.70 11.97
CA ASP A 422 18.03 -56.24 12.70
C ASP A 422 16.72 -56.63 12.03
N GLU A 423 15.59 -56.34 12.70
CA GLU A 423 14.26 -56.69 12.26
C GLU A 423 13.90 -56.07 10.90
N ILE A 424 14.25 -54.77 10.68
CA ILE A 424 13.96 -54.05 9.44
C ILE A 424 14.70 -54.67 8.26
N GLN A 425 15.96 -55.05 8.47
CA GLN A 425 16.76 -55.76 7.49
C GLN A 425 16.22 -57.14 7.21
N ALA A 426 15.85 -57.89 8.26
CA ALA A 426 15.29 -59.25 8.14
C ALA A 426 13.95 -59.21 7.37
N ASP A 427 13.04 -58.30 7.69
CA ASP A 427 11.78 -58.11 6.96
C ASP A 427 11.99 -57.80 5.48
N TYR A 428 12.87 -56.84 5.17
CA TYR A 428 13.21 -56.53 3.77
C TYR A 428 13.71 -57.75 3.01
N ILE A 429 14.52 -58.57 3.63
CA ILE A 429 15.12 -59.77 3.05
C ILE A 429 14.08 -60.89 2.86
N ALA A 430 13.25 -61.13 3.87
CA ALA A 430 12.19 -62.12 3.79
C ALA A 430 11.19 -61.86 2.65
N ASN A 431 11.00 -60.54 2.34
CA ASN A 431 10.12 -60.07 1.26
C ASN A 431 10.77 -60.01 -0.13
N ILE A 432 12.06 -60.40 -0.28
CA ILE A 432 12.73 -60.41 -1.58
C ILE A 432 12.13 -61.47 -2.50
N LYS A 433 11.74 -61.08 -3.69
CA LYS A 433 11.26 -62.01 -4.71
C LYS A 433 12.40 -62.95 -5.13
N LEU A 434 12.18 -64.27 -5.18
CA LEU A 434 13.18 -65.28 -5.54
C LEU A 434 13.93 -64.97 -6.84
N ARG A 435 13.24 -64.38 -7.83
CA ARG A 435 13.90 -63.92 -9.10
C ARG A 435 14.99 -62.88 -8.90
N ASN A 436 14.96 -62.11 -7.79
CA ASN A 436 15.89 -61.07 -7.45
C ASN A 436 17.15 -61.60 -6.72
N LEU A 437 17.27 -62.90 -6.53
CA LEU A 437 18.45 -63.55 -5.97
C LEU A 437 19.47 -63.97 -7.05
N ASN A 438 19.28 -63.48 -8.30
CA ASN A 438 20.22 -63.74 -9.36
C ASN A 438 21.47 -62.86 -9.28
N LYS A 439 22.57 -63.33 -9.88
CA LYS A 439 23.88 -62.65 -9.83
C LYS A 439 23.85 -61.20 -10.37
N GLU A 440 23.05 -60.91 -11.39
CA GLU A 440 22.93 -59.55 -11.97
C GLU A 440 22.27 -58.59 -10.99
N TYR A 441 21.18 -58.99 -10.32
CA TYR A 441 20.53 -58.16 -9.33
C TYR A 441 21.43 -57.88 -8.13
N ILE A 442 22.19 -58.88 -7.68
CA ILE A 442 23.15 -58.76 -6.58
C ILE A 442 24.21 -57.71 -6.91
N LEU A 443 24.86 -57.82 -8.11
CA LEU A 443 25.85 -56.86 -8.51
C LEU A 443 25.30 -55.42 -8.56
N LYS A 444 24.06 -55.25 -9.09
CA LYS A 444 23.37 -53.95 -9.10
C LYS A 444 23.16 -53.39 -7.71
N GLN A 445 22.83 -54.24 -6.72
CA GLN A 445 22.65 -53.76 -5.34
C GLN A 445 23.97 -53.39 -4.66
N ILE A 446 25.09 -54.06 -4.97
CA ILE A 446 26.42 -53.70 -4.47
C ILE A 446 26.85 -52.35 -5.08
N ASP A 447 26.64 -52.19 -6.40
CA ASP A 447 26.95 -50.90 -7.07
C ASP A 447 26.10 -49.78 -6.50
N GLU A 448 24.76 -50.00 -6.28
CA GLU A 448 23.86 -49.04 -5.64
C GLU A 448 24.33 -48.68 -4.22
N LYS A 449 24.82 -49.63 -3.43
CA LYS A 449 25.40 -49.40 -2.11
C LYS A 449 26.58 -48.44 -2.16
N THR A 450 27.53 -48.71 -3.05
CA THR A 450 28.75 -47.89 -3.22
C THR A 450 28.40 -46.47 -3.65
N ASP A 451 27.45 -46.31 -4.56
CA ASP A 451 26.96 -45.02 -5.01
C ASP A 451 26.23 -44.25 -3.92
N LEU A 452 25.45 -44.94 -3.09
CA LEU A 452 24.78 -44.32 -1.93
C LEU A 452 25.80 -43.86 -0.88
N GLU A 453 26.81 -44.67 -0.55
CA GLU A 453 27.89 -44.27 0.36
C GLU A 453 28.59 -42.97 -0.09
N LYS A 454 28.91 -42.86 -1.38
CA LYS A 454 29.49 -41.63 -1.96
C LYS A 454 28.55 -40.45 -1.84
N LYS A 455 27.25 -40.62 -2.21
CA LYS A 455 26.25 -39.57 -2.17
C LYS A 455 25.99 -39.11 -0.72
N ILE A 456 25.96 -40.04 0.24
CA ILE A 456 25.82 -39.73 1.68
C ILE A 456 26.99 -38.85 2.14
N ALA A 457 28.24 -39.28 1.83
CA ALA A 457 29.42 -38.52 2.21
C ALA A 457 29.45 -37.13 1.58
N GLU A 458 29.07 -37.00 0.30
CA GLU A 458 28.96 -35.73 -0.39
C GLU A 458 27.88 -34.85 0.25
N THR A 459 26.69 -35.38 0.55
CA THR A 459 25.60 -34.65 1.18
C THR A 459 25.96 -34.18 2.59
N GLU A 460 26.61 -35.02 3.39
CA GLU A 460 27.11 -34.65 4.72
C GLU A 460 28.18 -33.55 4.64
N ASN A 461 29.06 -33.61 3.63
CA ASN A 461 30.08 -32.58 3.40
C ASN A 461 29.45 -31.25 2.99
N ILE A 462 28.34 -31.27 2.21
CA ILE A 462 27.58 -30.05 1.87
C ILE A 462 26.93 -29.47 3.12
N LEU A 463 26.24 -30.29 3.91
CA LEU A 463 25.57 -29.86 5.15
C LEU A 463 26.49 -29.23 6.20
N LYS A 464 27.76 -29.66 6.24
CA LYS A 464 28.78 -29.09 7.16
C LYS A 464 29.27 -27.68 6.76
N SER A 465 28.89 -27.17 5.59
CA SER A 465 29.43 -25.91 5.06
C SER A 465 28.35 -24.99 4.50
N GLU A 466 28.09 -23.88 5.19
CA GLU A 466 27.18 -22.82 4.73
C GLU A 466 27.52 -22.33 3.33
N LYS A 467 28.81 -22.26 3.00
CA LYS A 467 29.29 -21.86 1.68
C LYS A 467 28.88 -22.84 0.58
N LYS A 468 28.87 -24.15 0.89
CA LYS A 468 28.45 -25.18 -0.07
C LYS A 468 26.93 -25.18 -0.27
N VAL A 469 26.16 -25.00 0.81
CA VAL A 469 24.70 -24.82 0.71
C VAL A 469 24.37 -23.56 -0.10
N GLY A 470 25.06 -22.45 0.15
CA GLY A 470 24.92 -21.25 -0.66
C GLY A 470 25.23 -21.48 -2.13
N LYS A 471 26.29 -22.23 -2.45
CA LYS A 471 26.62 -22.59 -3.84
C LYS A 471 25.50 -23.37 -4.53
N LEU A 472 24.87 -24.32 -3.85
CA LEU A 472 23.72 -25.06 -4.40
C LEU A 472 22.55 -24.11 -4.74
N ILE A 473 22.26 -23.13 -3.88
CA ILE A 473 21.23 -22.13 -4.12
C ILE A 473 21.59 -21.28 -5.34
N ALA A 474 22.84 -20.80 -5.43
CA ALA A 474 23.30 -20.00 -6.55
C ALA A 474 23.26 -20.78 -7.89
N ASP A 475 23.69 -22.03 -7.89
CA ASP A 475 23.65 -22.88 -9.09
C ASP A 475 22.18 -23.12 -9.54
N LYS A 476 21.26 -23.36 -8.61
CA LYS A 476 19.82 -23.47 -8.89
C LYS A 476 19.24 -22.19 -9.48
N LEU A 477 19.62 -21.02 -8.94
CA LEU A 477 19.19 -19.71 -9.47
C LEU A 477 19.72 -19.46 -10.90
N ARG A 478 20.93 -19.86 -11.19
CA ARG A 478 21.49 -19.80 -12.56
C ARG A 478 20.69 -20.67 -13.54
N ASP A 479 20.28 -21.87 -13.11
CA ASP A 479 19.41 -22.74 -13.90
C ASP A 479 18.02 -22.13 -14.12
N ILE A 480 17.42 -21.53 -13.09
CA ILE A 480 16.15 -20.82 -13.19
C ILE A 480 16.26 -19.65 -14.16
N LYS A 481 17.30 -18.83 -14.03
CA LYS A 481 17.59 -17.75 -14.96
C LYS A 481 17.68 -18.27 -16.39
N LYS A 482 18.45 -19.33 -16.64
CA LYS A 482 18.61 -19.91 -17.97
C LYS A 482 17.29 -20.41 -18.58
N LYS A 483 16.38 -20.97 -17.76
CA LYS A 483 15.12 -21.56 -18.23
C LYS A 483 14.00 -20.51 -18.43
N TYR A 484 13.93 -19.51 -17.55
CA TYR A 484 12.74 -18.67 -17.44
C TYR A 484 12.99 -17.17 -17.61
N ALA A 485 14.24 -16.71 -17.71
CA ALA A 485 14.54 -15.30 -17.91
C ALA A 485 13.90 -14.77 -19.18
N LYS A 486 13.33 -13.59 -19.06
CA LYS A 486 12.75 -12.81 -20.17
C LYS A 486 13.46 -11.47 -20.25
N PRO A 487 13.57 -10.88 -21.43
CA PRO A 487 14.03 -9.51 -21.59
C PRO A 487 13.16 -8.59 -20.73
N ARG A 488 13.75 -7.51 -20.22
CA ARG A 488 13.04 -6.45 -19.52
C ARG A 488 11.93 -5.88 -20.40
N LYS A 489 10.73 -5.72 -19.85
CA LYS A 489 9.58 -5.18 -20.55
C LYS A 489 9.46 -3.67 -20.35
N THR A 490 9.67 -3.19 -19.10
CA THR A 490 9.70 -1.76 -18.80
C THR A 490 11.07 -1.17 -19.17
N GLU A 491 11.09 -0.22 -20.08
CA GLU A 491 12.32 0.48 -20.48
C GLU A 491 12.70 1.54 -19.44
N ILE A 492 13.99 1.74 -19.21
CA ILE A 492 14.51 2.71 -18.25
C ILE A 492 14.95 3.96 -19.00
N LEU A 493 14.36 5.10 -18.67
CA LEU A 493 14.77 6.41 -19.20
C LEU A 493 15.67 7.10 -18.16
N TYR A 494 16.96 7.17 -18.43
CA TYR A 494 17.96 7.86 -17.60
C TYR A 494 17.97 9.37 -17.86
N GLU A 495 17.70 9.78 -19.11
CA GLU A 495 17.57 11.16 -19.52
C GLU A 495 16.11 11.43 -19.94
N TYR A 496 15.43 12.26 -19.23
CA TYR A 496 14.06 12.69 -19.54
C TYR A 496 13.88 14.14 -19.12
N GLU A 497 13.09 14.85 -19.89
CA GLU A 497 12.59 16.14 -19.40
C GLU A 497 11.67 15.83 -18.21
N GLU A 498 12.12 16.12 -17.01
CA GLU A 498 11.16 16.32 -15.94
C GLU A 498 10.22 17.39 -16.45
N HIS A 499 8.91 17.07 -16.48
CA HIS A 499 7.91 18.09 -16.39
C HIS A 499 7.95 18.60 -14.93
N ALA A 500 9.10 19.16 -14.50
CA ALA A 500 9.06 20.25 -13.59
C ALA A 500 7.94 21.11 -14.20
N GLU A 501 6.81 21.25 -13.49
CA GLU A 501 6.07 22.49 -13.67
C GLU A 501 7.20 23.52 -13.75
N PRO A 502 7.32 24.35 -14.82
CA PRO A 502 8.00 25.59 -14.57
C PRO A 502 7.27 26.03 -13.32
N ILE A 503 7.97 26.16 -12.19
CA ILE A 503 7.56 27.09 -11.16
C ILE A 503 7.28 28.27 -12.03
N LYS A 504 5.99 28.49 -12.36
CA LYS A 504 5.53 29.66 -13.05
C LYS A 504 6.20 30.69 -12.20
N GLN A 505 7.32 31.27 -12.68
CA GLN A 505 7.89 32.39 -11.96
C GLN A 505 6.76 33.36 -12.03
N ILE A 506 5.92 33.31 -10.99
CA ILE A 506 4.79 34.20 -10.82
C ILE A 506 5.49 35.53 -10.67
N GLU A 507 5.41 36.30 -11.72
CA GLU A 507 6.00 37.64 -11.73
C GLU A 507 5.35 38.36 -10.55
N ALA A 508 6.13 38.58 -9.47
CA ALA A 508 5.59 39.09 -8.23
C ALA A 508 5.25 40.58 -8.46
N TYR A 509 3.96 40.88 -8.48
CA TYR A 509 3.44 42.26 -8.55
C TYR A 509 2.45 42.48 -7.41
N PRO A 510 2.35 43.71 -6.90
CA PRO A 510 1.47 44.04 -5.79
C PRO A 510 0.00 43.92 -6.19
N VAL A 511 -0.81 43.36 -5.28
CA VAL A 511 -2.26 43.21 -5.42
C VAL A 511 -2.93 43.49 -4.09
N GLU A 512 -4.15 43.99 -4.13
CA GLU A 512 -5.08 43.99 -3.02
C GLU A 512 -6.01 42.83 -3.19
N VAL A 513 -6.17 42.01 -2.12
CA VAL A 513 -7.13 40.88 -2.09
C VAL A 513 -8.15 41.12 -0.98
N ILE A 514 -9.39 40.97 -1.30
CA ILE A 514 -10.52 41.26 -0.41
C ILE A 514 -11.43 40.05 -0.32
N LEU A 515 -11.90 39.71 0.89
CA LEU A 515 -12.94 38.71 1.15
C LEU A 515 -14.12 39.40 1.84
N THR A 516 -15.33 39.12 1.35
CA THR A 516 -16.58 39.63 1.96
C THR A 516 -17.24 38.60 2.86
N ALA A 517 -18.14 39.01 3.73
CA ALA A 517 -18.87 38.15 4.64
C ALA A 517 -19.77 37.11 3.93
N GLU A 518 -20.28 37.44 2.74
CA GLU A 518 -21.03 36.53 1.90
C GLU A 518 -20.14 35.57 1.11
N GLY A 519 -18.80 35.66 1.23
CA GLY A 519 -17.83 34.74 0.62
C GLY A 519 -17.38 35.13 -0.79
N TYR A 520 -17.52 36.39 -1.18
CA TYR A 520 -16.97 36.90 -2.44
C TYR A 520 -15.52 37.34 -2.26
N PHE A 521 -14.65 36.91 -3.17
CA PHE A 521 -13.24 37.24 -3.20
C PHE A 521 -12.93 38.12 -4.40
N LYS A 522 -12.12 39.15 -4.19
CA LYS A 522 -11.63 40.05 -5.26
C LYS A 522 -10.10 40.14 -5.21
N LYS A 523 -9.48 40.02 -6.38
CA LYS A 523 -8.08 40.38 -6.61
C LYS A 523 -8.05 41.67 -7.42
N ILE A 524 -7.49 42.73 -6.87
CA ILE A 524 -7.51 44.08 -7.44
C ILE A 524 -6.06 44.49 -7.70
N LEU A 525 -5.81 45.05 -8.90
CA LEU A 525 -4.52 45.63 -9.25
C LEU A 525 -4.45 47.04 -8.71
N PRO A 526 -3.26 47.49 -8.20
CA PRO A 526 -3.09 48.87 -7.77
C PRO A 526 -3.29 49.81 -8.95
N PRO A 527 -3.79 51.05 -8.72
CA PRO A 527 -4.00 52.02 -9.77
C PRO A 527 -2.66 52.39 -10.46
N LYS A 528 -2.69 52.48 -11.77
CA LYS A 528 -1.50 52.74 -12.61
C LYS A 528 -0.89 54.14 -12.39
N THR A 529 -1.59 55.08 -11.77
CA THR A 529 -1.16 56.43 -11.49
C THR A 529 -1.51 56.81 -10.05
N ALA A 530 -0.58 57.51 -9.36
CA ALA A 530 -0.75 57.94 -7.97
C ALA A 530 -1.94 58.90 -7.72
N ASN A 531 -2.50 59.50 -8.78
CA ASN A 531 -3.64 60.42 -8.73
C ASN A 531 -4.96 59.83 -9.22
N ALA A 532 -5.03 58.48 -9.43
CA ALA A 532 -6.29 57.85 -9.78
C ALA A 532 -7.25 57.90 -8.60
N LYS A 533 -8.53 58.29 -8.85
CA LYS A 533 -9.59 58.18 -7.83
C LYS A 533 -9.69 56.71 -7.38
N ILE A 534 -9.63 56.47 -6.09
CA ILE A 534 -9.92 55.16 -5.48
C ILE A 534 -11.40 54.89 -5.77
N GLU A 535 -11.68 53.89 -6.62
CA GLU A 535 -13.04 53.45 -6.86
C GLU A 535 -13.54 52.73 -5.61
N GLU A 536 -14.75 53.01 -5.16
CA GLU A 536 -15.39 52.32 -4.07
C GLU A 536 -15.69 50.85 -4.47
N HIS A 537 -15.53 49.95 -3.52
CA HIS A 537 -15.81 48.52 -3.74
C HIS A 537 -17.34 48.28 -3.82
N ASN A 538 -17.79 47.79 -4.95
CA ASN A 538 -19.18 47.36 -5.09
C ASN A 538 -19.36 46.04 -4.35
N LEU A 539 -20.20 46.01 -3.33
CA LEU A 539 -20.57 44.81 -2.57
C LEU A 539 -22.03 44.43 -2.84
N LYS A 540 -22.37 43.19 -2.60
CA LYS A 540 -23.77 42.76 -2.60
C LYS A 540 -24.52 43.51 -1.48
N GLU A 541 -25.81 43.80 -1.69
CA GLU A 541 -26.63 44.51 -0.72
C GLU A 541 -26.59 43.82 0.68
N GLY A 542 -26.20 44.57 1.72
CA GLY A 542 -26.02 44.06 3.06
C GLY A 542 -24.71 43.30 3.33
N ASP A 543 -23.82 43.13 2.34
CA ASP A 543 -22.52 42.47 2.53
C ASP A 543 -21.46 43.47 3.04
N LYS A 544 -20.40 42.96 3.68
CA LYS A 544 -19.30 43.74 4.23
C LYS A 544 -17.95 43.04 3.99
N ILE A 545 -16.87 43.80 3.91
CA ILE A 545 -15.51 43.29 3.85
C ILE A 545 -15.14 42.75 5.23
N ILE A 546 -14.67 41.48 5.27
CA ILE A 546 -14.21 40.82 6.51
C ILE A 546 -12.69 40.62 6.53
N SER A 547 -12.04 40.64 5.37
CA SER A 547 -10.59 40.51 5.28
C SER A 547 -10.07 41.26 4.05
N SER A 548 -9.01 42.05 4.21
CA SER A 548 -8.31 42.77 3.14
C SER A 548 -6.81 42.70 3.37
N TRP A 549 -6.06 42.40 2.29
CA TRP A 549 -4.60 42.26 2.33
C TRP A 549 -3.96 42.93 1.12
N ASN A 550 -2.91 43.73 1.40
CA ASN A 550 -2.03 44.24 0.36
C ASN A 550 -0.77 43.40 0.30
N VAL A 551 -0.67 42.51 -0.69
CA VAL A 551 0.36 41.48 -0.81
C VAL A 551 0.85 41.35 -2.26
N GLN A 552 1.79 40.46 -2.50
CA GLN A 552 2.20 40.07 -3.86
C GLN A 552 1.30 38.93 -4.36
N ASN A 553 1.09 38.85 -5.70
CA ASN A 553 0.26 37.83 -6.32
C ASN A 553 0.82 36.40 -6.21
N ASP A 554 2.07 36.24 -5.76
CA ASP A 554 2.75 34.96 -5.53
C ASP A 554 2.48 34.35 -4.15
N TYR A 555 1.61 34.99 -3.33
CA TYR A 555 1.21 34.49 -2.01
C TYR A 555 0.17 33.38 -2.12
N ASP A 556 0.20 32.48 -1.12
CA ASP A 556 -0.85 31.49 -0.87
C ASP A 556 -1.99 32.09 -0.06
N LEU A 557 -3.22 31.66 -0.33
CA LEU A 557 -4.43 32.01 0.41
C LEU A 557 -4.92 30.81 1.21
N LEU A 558 -5.22 31.03 2.48
CA LEU A 558 -5.85 30.07 3.38
C LEU A 558 -7.25 30.59 3.70
N PHE A 559 -8.28 29.94 3.14
CA PHE A 559 -9.69 30.22 3.46
C PHE A 559 -10.16 29.29 4.56
N PHE A 560 -10.55 29.85 5.68
CA PHE A 560 -11.11 29.11 6.83
C PHE A 560 -12.62 29.03 6.70
N SER A 561 -13.19 27.83 6.84
CA SER A 561 -14.64 27.62 6.78
C SER A 561 -15.24 27.39 8.17
N ASP A 562 -16.53 27.63 8.32
CA ASP A 562 -17.29 27.41 9.57
C ASP A 562 -17.40 25.92 9.98
N MET A 563 -17.15 25.00 9.04
CA MET A 563 -17.06 23.55 9.29
C MET A 563 -15.67 23.08 9.73
N GLY A 564 -14.73 24.00 10.03
CA GLY A 564 -13.40 23.67 10.50
C GLY A 564 -12.44 23.17 9.41
N ASN A 565 -12.75 23.40 8.15
CA ASN A 565 -11.85 23.09 7.03
C ASN A 565 -11.02 24.33 6.65
N VAL A 566 -9.86 24.09 6.07
CA VAL A 566 -9.03 25.14 5.47
C VAL A 566 -8.78 24.82 4.00
N TYR A 567 -9.16 25.72 3.13
CA TYR A 567 -8.97 25.61 1.70
C TYR A 567 -7.79 26.45 1.27
N LYS A 568 -6.92 25.87 0.45
CA LYS A 568 -5.69 26.50 -0.06
C LYS A 568 -5.85 26.86 -1.52
N ALA A 569 -5.46 28.06 -1.88
CA ALA A 569 -5.35 28.53 -3.26
C ALA A 569 -4.16 29.48 -3.39
N LYS A 570 -3.71 29.73 -4.60
CA LYS A 570 -2.74 30.82 -4.88
C LYS A 570 -3.47 32.06 -5.35
N ILE A 571 -2.97 33.24 -5.03
CA ILE A 571 -3.55 34.48 -5.55
C ILE A 571 -3.52 34.50 -7.09
N ASP A 572 -2.48 33.89 -7.70
CA ASP A 572 -2.36 33.77 -9.16
C ASP A 572 -3.44 32.88 -9.81
N ASP A 573 -4.12 32.03 -9.05
CA ASP A 573 -5.24 31.21 -9.54
C ASP A 573 -6.53 32.03 -9.81
N PHE A 574 -6.56 33.30 -9.38
CA PHE A 574 -7.70 34.21 -9.53
C PHE A 574 -7.40 35.32 -10.53
N ASP A 575 -8.37 35.63 -11.38
CA ASP A 575 -8.27 36.75 -12.29
C ASP A 575 -8.40 38.09 -11.56
N ALA A 576 -7.64 39.09 -12.02
CA ALA A 576 -7.78 40.44 -11.48
C ALA A 576 -9.09 41.10 -11.95
N VAL A 577 -9.84 41.67 -11.03
CA VAL A 577 -11.12 42.32 -11.31
C VAL A 577 -11.10 43.79 -10.90
N LYS A 578 -12.03 44.59 -11.47
CA LYS A 578 -12.23 45.98 -11.06
C LYS A 578 -12.93 46.04 -9.69
N PRO A 579 -12.70 47.09 -8.89
CA PRO A 579 -13.42 47.28 -7.61
C PRO A 579 -14.95 47.20 -7.73
N SER A 580 -15.49 47.61 -8.87
CA SER A 580 -16.92 47.56 -9.18
C SER A 580 -17.50 46.16 -9.48
N ALA A 581 -16.67 45.14 -9.69
CA ALA A 581 -17.11 43.78 -9.90
C ALA A 581 -17.41 43.06 -8.56
N LEU A 582 -18.28 42.06 -8.55
CA LEU A 582 -18.54 41.25 -7.34
C LEU A 582 -17.39 40.31 -6.98
N GLY A 583 -16.61 39.85 -7.95
CA GLY A 583 -15.52 38.90 -7.76
C GLY A 583 -15.95 37.43 -7.80
N ASP A 584 -15.05 36.53 -7.35
CA ASP A 584 -15.28 35.08 -7.34
C ASP A 584 -16.01 34.65 -6.07
N TYR A 585 -17.06 33.84 -6.19
CA TYR A 585 -17.74 33.26 -5.04
C TYR A 585 -16.97 32.00 -4.57
N ILE A 586 -16.26 32.13 -3.44
CA ILE A 586 -15.28 31.14 -2.94
C ILE A 586 -15.88 29.76 -2.67
N PRO A 587 -17.09 29.62 -2.06
CA PRO A 587 -17.67 28.31 -1.85
C PRO A 587 -17.83 27.47 -3.12
N VAL A 588 -18.21 28.09 -4.22
CA VAL A 588 -18.31 27.43 -5.54
C VAL A 588 -16.93 27.22 -6.16
N ARG A 589 -16.06 28.22 -6.09
CA ARG A 589 -14.74 28.19 -6.72
C ARG A 589 -13.80 27.15 -6.13
N LEU A 590 -13.92 26.86 -4.83
CA LEU A 590 -13.07 25.93 -4.10
C LEU A 590 -13.80 24.66 -3.67
N ASP A 591 -15.00 24.40 -4.20
CA ASP A 591 -15.78 23.17 -4.00
C ASP A 591 -16.05 22.89 -2.50
N PHE A 592 -16.66 23.88 -1.82
CA PHE A 592 -17.09 23.76 -0.44
C PHE A 592 -18.24 22.75 -0.33
N ALA A 593 -18.39 22.14 0.85
CA ALA A 593 -19.53 21.27 1.12
C ALA A 593 -20.86 22.08 1.14
N GLU A 594 -21.96 21.39 1.03
CA GLU A 594 -23.29 22.00 1.10
C GLU A 594 -23.47 22.76 2.43
N ASN A 595 -23.91 24.02 2.37
CA ASN A 595 -24.06 24.94 3.50
C ASN A 595 -22.75 25.36 4.22
N GLU A 596 -21.58 25.01 3.72
CA GLU A 596 -20.29 25.45 4.28
C GLU A 596 -20.00 26.90 3.86
N LYS A 597 -19.63 27.76 4.83
CA LYS A 597 -19.38 29.18 4.62
C LYS A 597 -17.95 29.56 4.94
N THR A 598 -17.45 30.60 4.29
CA THR A 598 -16.14 31.18 4.55
C THR A 598 -16.19 32.04 5.81
N VAL A 599 -15.28 31.84 6.76
CA VAL A 599 -15.16 32.63 8.00
C VAL A 599 -14.15 33.75 7.83
N THR A 600 -12.98 33.47 7.27
CA THR A 600 -11.91 34.46 7.03
C THR A 600 -10.90 33.93 6.01
N MET A 601 -10.00 34.83 5.59
CA MET A 601 -8.91 34.53 4.70
C MET A 601 -7.58 35.06 5.29
N ILE A 602 -6.53 34.24 5.23
CA ILE A 602 -5.16 34.65 5.57
C ILE A 602 -4.28 34.49 4.33
N ALA A 603 -3.56 35.54 3.96
CA ALA A 603 -2.57 35.52 2.90
C ALA A 603 -1.18 35.28 3.52
N THR A 604 -0.41 34.33 2.96
CA THR A 604 0.93 33.99 3.44
C THR A 604 1.85 33.58 2.31
N LYS A 605 3.15 33.86 2.45
CA LYS A 605 4.18 33.41 1.50
C LYS A 605 5.04 32.30 2.07
N ASP A 606 5.36 32.39 3.34
CA ASP A 606 6.36 31.55 4.01
C ASP A 606 5.79 30.80 5.23
N TYR A 607 4.47 30.83 5.40
CA TYR A 607 3.74 30.21 6.52
C TYR A 607 4.25 30.61 7.91
N LYS A 608 4.85 31.80 8.02
CA LYS A 608 5.24 32.40 9.30
C LYS A 608 4.05 33.09 9.97
N GLY A 609 4.17 33.28 11.31
CA GLY A 609 3.08 33.83 12.10
C GLY A 609 2.12 32.75 12.60
N GLU A 610 1.02 33.21 13.19
CA GLU A 610 0.04 32.36 13.87
C GLU A 610 -1.40 32.71 13.44
N ALA A 611 -2.25 31.69 13.35
CA ALA A 611 -3.70 31.86 13.29
C ALA A 611 -4.27 31.83 14.73
N VAL A 612 -4.84 32.92 15.18
CA VAL A 612 -5.48 33.05 16.50
C VAL A 612 -6.96 32.80 16.34
N ILE A 613 -7.48 31.77 17.01
CA ILE A 613 -8.87 31.33 16.90
C ILE A 613 -9.57 31.51 18.24
N PHE A 614 -10.68 32.24 18.24
CA PHE A 614 -11.56 32.46 19.39
C PHE A 614 -12.85 31.66 19.21
N PHE A 615 -13.23 30.92 20.22
CA PHE A 615 -14.43 30.08 20.21
C PHE A 615 -15.56 30.68 21.06
N ALA A 616 -16.80 30.45 20.63
CA ALA A 616 -18.01 30.87 21.36
C ALA A 616 -18.03 30.38 22.81
N SER A 617 -17.35 29.27 23.11
CA SER A 617 -17.20 28.70 24.45
C SER A 617 -16.32 29.52 25.43
N GLY A 618 -15.73 30.62 24.98
CA GLY A 618 -14.80 31.42 25.79
C GLY A 618 -13.38 30.91 25.82
N LYS A 619 -13.02 29.98 24.93
CA LYS A 619 -11.67 29.48 24.73
C LYS A 619 -11.00 30.18 23.55
N ALA A 620 -9.67 30.18 23.57
CA ALA A 620 -8.85 30.66 22.44
C ALA A 620 -7.58 29.83 22.28
N VAL A 621 -7.08 29.77 21.05
CA VAL A 621 -5.82 29.07 20.69
C VAL A 621 -5.07 29.85 19.63
N ALA A 622 -3.75 29.88 19.73
CA ALA A 622 -2.86 30.35 18.66
C ALA A 622 -2.16 29.14 18.03
N LEU A 623 -2.32 28.98 16.72
CA LEU A 623 -1.75 27.88 15.92
C LEU A 623 -0.72 28.47 14.95
N PRO A 624 0.52 27.97 14.90
CA PRO A 624 1.49 28.44 13.93
C PRO A 624 1.06 28.11 12.51
N LEU A 625 1.21 29.02 11.56
CA LEU A 625 0.74 28.84 10.16
C LEU A 625 1.41 27.66 9.45
N ASN A 626 2.62 27.27 9.86
CA ASN A 626 3.31 26.12 9.27
C ASN A 626 2.54 24.78 9.41
N VAL A 627 1.57 24.68 10.34
CA VAL A 627 0.70 23.49 10.45
C VAL A 627 -0.25 23.33 9.26
N TYR A 628 -0.43 24.39 8.46
CA TYR A 628 -1.21 24.41 7.22
C TYR A 628 -0.34 24.27 5.97
N GLU A 629 0.98 24.27 6.10
CA GLU A 629 1.89 23.98 5.01
C GLU A 629 1.78 22.50 4.63
N THR A 630 1.73 22.20 3.34
CA THR A 630 1.63 20.84 2.83
C THR A 630 2.68 20.61 1.76
N LYS A 631 3.36 19.46 1.84
CA LYS A 631 4.35 19.03 0.83
C LYS A 631 3.74 18.73 -0.55
N THR A 632 2.44 18.60 -0.63
CA THR A 632 1.69 18.34 -1.87
C THR A 632 0.65 19.45 -2.08
N ASN A 633 0.25 19.70 -3.34
CA ASN A 633 -0.80 20.67 -3.70
C ASN A 633 -2.20 20.23 -3.20
N ARG A 634 -2.33 19.99 -1.90
CA ARG A 634 -3.58 19.61 -1.28
C ARG A 634 -4.44 20.86 -1.13
N LYS A 635 -5.51 20.98 -1.91
CA LYS A 635 -6.41 22.14 -1.93
C LYS A 635 -7.33 22.23 -0.72
N LYS A 636 -7.71 21.11 -0.07
CA LYS A 636 -8.58 21.05 1.11
C LYS A 636 -7.88 20.33 2.26
N LEU A 637 -7.84 20.98 3.42
CA LEU A 637 -7.37 20.43 4.70
C LEU A 637 -8.57 20.26 5.63
N THR A 638 -9.03 19.02 5.80
CA THR A 638 -10.08 18.68 6.78
C THR A 638 -9.52 18.74 8.20
N GLY A 639 -10.33 19.19 9.18
CA GLY A 639 -9.87 19.37 10.54
C GLY A 639 -8.79 20.45 10.65
N GLY A 640 -8.96 21.56 9.98
CA GLY A 640 -8.05 22.71 10.02
C GLY A 640 -8.02 23.39 11.38
N TYR A 641 -9.11 23.30 12.16
CA TYR A 641 -9.19 23.71 13.57
C TYR A 641 -10.31 22.94 14.30
N ASN A 642 -10.38 23.09 15.62
CA ASN A 642 -11.39 22.40 16.45
C ASN A 642 -12.79 22.98 16.22
N THR A 643 -13.81 22.12 16.14
CA THR A 643 -15.22 22.47 15.88
C THR A 643 -16.17 22.14 17.02
N ASP A 644 -15.67 21.73 18.20
CA ASP A 644 -16.51 21.45 19.38
C ASP A 644 -17.31 22.69 19.82
N SER A 645 -16.84 23.87 19.44
CA SER A 645 -17.54 25.15 19.64
C SER A 645 -17.30 26.02 18.38
N PRO A 646 -18.31 26.76 17.90
CA PRO A 646 -18.15 27.65 16.76
C PRO A 646 -17.01 28.65 16.95
N ALA A 647 -16.24 28.88 15.89
CA ALA A 647 -15.26 29.96 15.86
C ALA A 647 -16.00 31.30 15.69
N VAL A 648 -15.74 32.24 16.56
CA VAL A 648 -16.32 33.61 16.53
C VAL A 648 -15.40 34.60 15.81
N GLY A 649 -14.10 34.32 15.81
CA GLY A 649 -13.12 35.13 15.11
C GLY A 649 -11.83 34.34 14.89
N ILE A 650 -11.24 34.52 13.70
CA ILE A 650 -9.94 33.96 13.33
C ILE A 650 -9.11 35.11 12.80
N PHE A 651 -7.95 35.36 13.41
CA PHE A 651 -7.06 36.49 13.10
C PHE A 651 -5.67 36.00 12.79
N TYR A 652 -4.98 36.73 11.94
CA TYR A 652 -3.55 36.52 11.69
C TYR A 652 -2.72 37.30 12.70
N LEU A 653 -1.80 36.63 13.36
CA LEU A 653 -0.80 37.24 14.23
C LEU A 653 0.57 37.09 13.58
N PRO A 654 1.22 38.18 13.15
CA PRO A 654 2.54 38.12 12.51
C PRO A 654 3.61 37.65 13.50
N GLU A 655 4.70 37.09 12.97
CA GLU A 655 5.88 36.73 13.76
C GLU A 655 6.57 37.99 14.29
N HIS A 656 6.63 38.15 15.61
CA HIS A 656 7.20 39.35 16.22
C HIS A 656 8.71 39.20 16.41
N THR A 657 9.44 40.13 15.84
CA THR A 657 10.92 40.27 15.95
C THR A 657 11.40 41.30 16.98
N GLY A 658 10.54 41.81 17.88
CA GLY A 658 10.90 42.84 18.84
C GLY A 658 10.15 42.82 20.20
N ARG A 659 10.81 43.31 21.25
CA ARG A 659 10.19 43.50 22.56
C ARG A 659 9.15 44.64 22.48
N GLY A 660 7.86 44.34 22.71
CA GLY A 660 6.82 45.34 22.97
C GLY A 660 5.66 45.43 21.97
N PHE A 661 5.69 44.72 20.85
CA PHE A 661 4.52 44.69 19.93
C PHE A 661 3.60 43.51 20.26
N HIS A 662 2.43 43.82 20.76
CA HIS A 662 1.39 42.82 21.05
C HIS A 662 0.07 43.32 20.47
N THR A 663 -0.62 42.44 19.74
CA THR A 663 -1.99 42.68 19.31
C THR A 663 -2.94 42.46 20.48
N GLU A 664 -3.86 43.41 20.71
CA GLU A 664 -4.93 43.26 21.69
C GLU A 664 -6.21 42.84 20.98
N TYR A 665 -7.02 42.03 21.66
CA TYR A 665 -8.32 41.57 21.16
C TYR A 665 -9.40 41.93 22.16
N LEU A 666 -10.48 42.57 21.69
CA LEU A 666 -11.69 42.87 22.46
C LEU A 666 -12.68 41.74 22.20
N LEU A 667 -13.01 41.02 23.26
CA LEU A 667 -14.02 39.97 23.29
C LEU A 667 -15.29 40.51 23.98
N HIS A 668 -16.43 40.26 23.36
CA HIS A 668 -17.75 40.61 23.91
C HIS A 668 -18.60 39.38 24.14
N SER A 669 -19.34 39.31 25.23
CA SER A 669 -20.22 38.20 25.55
C SER A 669 -21.70 38.59 25.37
N SER A 670 -22.54 37.61 25.06
CA SER A 670 -23.99 37.75 24.87
C SER A 670 -24.76 38.42 26.03
N GLN A 671 -24.11 38.67 27.16
CA GLN A 671 -24.68 39.40 28.30
C GLN A 671 -24.00 40.76 28.57
N GLY A 672 -23.42 41.35 27.56
CA GLY A 672 -22.86 42.69 27.65
C GLY A 672 -21.63 42.80 28.56
N ARG A 673 -20.81 41.78 28.65
CA ARG A 673 -19.49 41.84 29.32
C ARG A 673 -18.37 41.79 28.32
N ALA A 674 -17.28 42.51 28.59
CA ALA A 674 -16.13 42.56 27.71
C ALA A 674 -14.83 42.25 28.44
N VAL A 675 -13.87 41.72 27.66
CA VAL A 675 -12.48 41.51 28.04
C VAL A 675 -11.58 41.98 26.90
N ILE A 676 -10.54 42.74 27.23
CA ILE A 676 -9.43 42.99 26.34
C ILE A 676 -8.28 42.13 26.85
N LEU A 677 -7.78 41.29 25.95
CA LEU A 677 -6.63 40.44 26.21
C LEU A 677 -5.50 40.75 25.23
N ASN A 678 -4.29 40.46 25.66
CA ASN A 678 -3.09 40.64 24.86
C ASN A 678 -2.66 39.31 24.20
N SER A 679 -2.17 39.34 22.99
CA SER A 679 -1.71 38.13 22.25
C SER A 679 -0.65 37.32 23.00
N SER A 680 0.13 37.93 23.89
CA SER A 680 1.11 37.22 24.75
C SER A 680 0.46 36.28 25.78
N GLN A 681 -0.80 36.50 26.11
CA GLN A 681 -1.57 35.70 27.08
C GLN A 681 -2.22 34.46 26.45
N LEU A 682 -2.17 34.31 25.13
CA LEU A 682 -2.77 33.22 24.40
C LEU A 682 -1.94 31.92 24.51
N THR A 683 -2.65 30.81 24.63
CA THR A 683 -2.02 29.48 24.62
C THR A 683 -1.68 29.07 23.20
N ARG A 684 -0.40 28.77 22.97
CA ARG A 684 0.13 28.29 21.69
C ARG A 684 0.08 26.76 21.64
N LYS A 685 -0.41 26.19 20.56
CA LYS A 685 -0.48 24.77 20.30
C LYS A 685 -0.05 24.47 18.86
N VAL A 686 0.53 23.28 18.66
CA VAL A 686 0.95 22.83 17.32
C VAL A 686 -0.07 21.86 16.69
N THR A 687 -1.07 21.42 17.45
CA THR A 687 -2.10 20.47 16.97
C THR A 687 -3.35 21.22 16.59
N ARG A 688 -3.78 21.12 15.34
CA ARG A 688 -4.95 21.79 14.76
C ARG A 688 -6.26 21.49 15.51
N SER A 689 -6.44 20.27 16.02
CA SER A 689 -7.63 19.85 16.78
C SER A 689 -7.69 20.39 18.21
N SER A 690 -6.75 21.22 18.65
CA SER A 690 -6.70 21.76 20.01
C SER A 690 -7.89 22.71 20.29
N THR A 691 -8.58 22.49 21.42
CA THR A 691 -9.64 23.38 21.90
C THR A 691 -9.12 24.69 22.52
N GLY A 692 -7.80 24.82 22.70
CA GLY A 692 -7.18 25.98 23.36
C GLY A 692 -7.41 26.04 24.87
N ALA A 693 -7.17 27.21 25.45
CA ALA A 693 -7.38 27.50 26.86
C ALA A 693 -8.55 28.47 27.06
N THR A 694 -9.22 28.39 28.21
CA THR A 694 -10.26 29.35 28.57
C THR A 694 -9.64 30.73 28.80
N VAL A 695 -10.13 31.74 28.08
CA VAL A 695 -9.72 33.15 28.21
C VAL A 695 -10.82 33.97 28.79
N PHE A 696 -12.10 33.63 28.55
CA PHE A 696 -13.25 34.28 29.08
C PHE A 696 -14.10 33.25 29.86
N THR A 697 -14.30 33.49 31.16
CA THR A 697 -15.16 32.64 31.99
C THR A 697 -16.62 32.99 31.77
N LEU A 698 -17.35 32.11 31.10
CA LEU A 698 -18.78 32.26 30.79
C LEU A 698 -19.63 31.47 31.79
N LYS A 699 -20.80 31.99 32.14
CA LYS A 699 -21.82 31.24 32.91
C LYS A 699 -22.60 30.32 31.95
N LYS A 700 -23.33 29.34 32.51
CA LYS A 700 -24.14 28.41 31.73
C LYS A 700 -25.12 29.15 30.81
N GLY A 701 -25.09 28.84 29.51
CA GLY A 701 -25.91 29.48 28.49
C GLY A 701 -25.38 30.82 27.94
N GLN A 702 -24.19 31.25 28.34
CA GLN A 702 -23.51 32.40 27.77
C GLN A 702 -22.54 31.98 26.68
N VAL A 703 -22.36 32.83 25.68
CA VAL A 703 -21.38 32.66 24.59
C VAL A 703 -20.63 33.97 24.36
N ILE A 704 -19.44 33.89 23.76
CA ILE A 704 -18.83 35.04 23.09
C ILE A 704 -19.60 35.24 21.80
N ASP A 705 -20.07 36.45 21.54
CA ASP A 705 -20.83 36.82 20.35
C ASP A 705 -20.00 37.62 19.34
N SER A 706 -18.95 38.30 19.78
CA SER A 706 -18.06 39.02 18.90
C SER A 706 -16.62 39.11 19.43
N VAL A 707 -15.69 39.11 18.51
CA VAL A 707 -14.25 39.34 18.74
C VAL A 707 -13.72 40.24 17.65
N ARG A 708 -12.86 41.20 18.01
CA ARG A 708 -12.17 42.07 17.06
C ARG A 708 -10.79 42.45 17.56
N GLU A 709 -9.91 42.82 16.68
CA GLU A 709 -8.66 43.48 17.05
C GLU A 709 -8.96 44.85 17.69
N PHE A 710 -8.23 45.14 18.74
CA PHE A 710 -8.36 46.39 19.48
C PHE A 710 -7.09 47.19 19.32
N HIS A 711 -7.21 48.36 18.71
CA HIS A 711 -6.13 49.33 18.54
C HIS A 711 -6.29 50.49 19.48
N ASP A 712 -5.34 50.68 20.37
CA ASP A 712 -5.28 51.84 21.27
C ASP A 712 -4.39 52.91 20.63
N ASP A 713 -4.97 54.00 20.20
CA ASP A 713 -4.28 55.15 19.60
C ASP A 713 -3.67 56.11 20.65
N GLY A 714 -3.79 55.75 21.96
CA GLY A 714 -3.30 56.56 23.07
C GLY A 714 -4.13 57.80 23.39
N SER A 715 -5.30 57.97 22.73
CA SER A 715 -6.20 59.12 22.98
C SER A 715 -6.89 59.03 24.35
N GLU A 716 -7.37 60.20 24.86
CA GLU A 716 -8.14 60.20 26.13
C GLU A 716 -9.41 59.39 26.04
N ALA A 717 -10.01 59.25 24.85
CA ALA A 717 -11.18 58.44 24.60
C ALA A 717 -10.90 56.95 24.85
N MET A 718 -9.67 56.48 24.58
CA MET A 718 -9.24 55.09 24.76
C MET A 718 -8.92 54.70 26.23
N LYS A 719 -8.67 55.69 27.11
CA LYS A 719 -8.45 55.45 28.55
C LYS A 719 -9.63 54.74 29.23
N VAL A 720 -10.85 54.96 28.75
CA VAL A 720 -12.05 54.29 29.24
C VAL A 720 -11.99 52.78 29.10
N TYR A 721 -11.24 52.26 28.13
CA TYR A 721 -11.10 50.83 27.87
C TYR A 721 -10.09 50.13 28.78
N ALA A 722 -9.26 50.87 29.55
CA ALA A 722 -8.27 50.30 30.47
C ALA A 722 -8.89 49.30 31.47
N LYS A 723 -10.13 49.52 31.92
CA LYS A 723 -10.88 48.63 32.86
C LYS A 723 -11.16 47.23 32.26
N TYR A 724 -11.19 47.10 30.95
CA TYR A 724 -11.46 45.84 30.26
C TYR A 724 -10.18 45.01 30.03
N ARG A 725 -8.98 45.60 30.09
CA ARG A 725 -7.71 44.90 30.03
C ARG A 725 -7.51 44.05 31.29
N LYS A 726 -7.28 42.75 31.10
CA LYS A 726 -7.12 41.81 32.18
C LYS A 726 -5.70 41.25 32.24
N PRO A 727 -4.97 41.47 33.34
CA PRO A 727 -3.58 40.99 33.46
C PRO A 727 -3.48 39.47 33.62
N LYS A 728 -4.57 38.83 34.08
CA LYS A 728 -4.62 37.36 34.23
C LYS A 728 -5.86 36.78 33.57
N LEU A 729 -5.72 35.68 32.88
CA LEU A 729 -6.76 34.88 32.26
C LEU A 729 -6.87 33.51 32.97
N PRO A 730 -8.06 32.88 32.99
CA PRO A 730 -9.35 33.35 32.46
C PRO A 730 -10.00 34.48 33.36
N SER A 731 -10.81 35.34 32.73
CA SER A 731 -11.53 36.41 33.39
C SER A 731 -13.01 36.38 33.08
N ALA A 732 -13.86 36.75 34.08
CA ALA A 732 -15.32 36.87 33.90
C ALA A 732 -15.72 38.15 33.14
N GLY A 733 -14.77 38.99 32.76
CA GLY A 733 -14.99 40.24 32.08
C GLY A 733 -15.65 41.33 32.94
N THR A 734 -15.67 42.54 32.41
CA THR A 734 -16.33 43.72 33.01
C THR A 734 -17.59 44.04 32.22
N VAL A 735 -18.64 44.57 32.89
CA VAL A 735 -19.87 45.00 32.21
C VAL A 735 -19.54 46.11 31.21
N PHE A 736 -20.04 45.95 29.99
CA PHE A 736 -19.80 46.86 28.87
C PHE A 736 -21.01 47.81 28.75
N ASN A 737 -20.80 49.09 28.94
CA ASN A 737 -21.89 50.06 28.92
C ASN A 737 -22.28 50.43 27.48
N ASN A 738 -23.60 50.55 27.20
CA ASN A 738 -24.13 50.84 25.87
C ASN A 738 -23.64 52.19 25.31
N ASP A 739 -23.37 53.20 26.15
CA ASP A 739 -22.82 54.51 25.74
C ASP A 739 -21.37 54.42 25.22
N GLU A 740 -20.65 53.40 25.62
CA GLU A 740 -19.30 53.13 25.17
C GLU A 740 -19.30 52.32 23.83
N GLN A 741 -20.39 51.61 23.56
CA GLN A 741 -20.63 50.88 22.33
C GLN A 741 -20.80 51.84 21.13
N ALA A 742 -21.52 52.94 21.31
CA ALA A 742 -21.77 53.92 20.26
C ALA A 742 -20.52 54.72 19.82
N LYS A 743 -19.42 54.67 20.58
CA LYS A 743 -18.13 55.33 20.25
C LYS A 743 -17.13 54.43 19.53
N LEU A 744 -17.46 53.15 19.31
CA LEU A 744 -16.60 52.12 18.73
C LEU A 744 -17.05 51.66 17.35
N PHE A 745 -18.24 52.07 16.88
CA PHE A 745 -18.79 51.79 15.56
C PHE A 745 -18.82 53.03 14.69
#